data_61cfca9fc3f0bb956acea26bfbe55adf
#
_entry.id   61cfca9fc3f0bb956acea26bfbe55adf
#
_cell.length_a   1.000
_cell.length_b   1.000
_cell.length_c   1.000
_cell.angle_alpha   90.00
_cell.angle_beta   90.00
_cell.angle_gamma   90.00
#
_symmetry.space_group_name_H-M   'P 1'
#
loop_
_entity.id
_entity.type
_entity.pdbx_description
1 polymer ?
#
loop_
_entity_poly.entity_id
_entity_poly.type
_entity_poly.pdbx_seq_one_letter_code
_entity_poly.pdbx_strand_id
1 'polypeptide(L)'
;MTDSLRRWAEDNYLAIEEKRDDELNIIAIEGVGDFLYLHPDDSGKIIDERFSFAVTADEFDALYDGAVKYILFEFGGKFYYSNIKKDHLRLDKTVVFRPEFRDFKYLGTSTAEELVPFVHLGVHSEYEFLNGSSNCEEWAAKAKFNRMTALGICDRNTLAGTLAFQTACLGKGLKPIIGETVTVACNYDPAADVQETFSLKLYAMNTQGWRNLLLVNKAINVDYQGFIPAEELYKLGCGLVCVIPPDSELNYFKGDVERCKRLLTAYHAAFDRVYYQIDTVEYASETLFRDHLESIDIYVCRCRKIKLYRQTPPLVINDSYYLDAEEAPLKSLLNKVAGVVNAESATQYFKNSKETILAYEEWMDAAAPLYEKIIDGMANSTTLTESIDFKIPTGIRHLPKYEFVKTTVEDAFFEKLEAGVQERLVGKVDNLDQYLAELEKECAIIVPNGLCDYFMILWDIMNWCREQGIMTGSGRGSVCGSLIAYCLYITDVDPLKYHLMFERFLNETRVSGERAKSADSLPDIDCDFPVAFRDTVKEYMARRYGVDHVCSVGTYTRMKLKTCLKDFGKVMGVPFAVMNKLTKDIDDQIEYTWGDLFNYAATSRELFRFVQDHPELVHMTKYALTQCKTGSVHPSAVIIVPKEDEDGHPIDLYGWMPMKRMGGVLVSEWEGKYIDKSGFLKEDILGLNQLDKFSSILKLIAKNRKEQIDVNTIPFGDEEVFRYFQRGWCEDVFQFGAMGLMNYCREAKPHSLDDLIAMTALFRPGPMDVKAHETFVEIKNGARKPKFDPGMEEITRDTYSLYTYQEQIMKAMVVGGLSPVEADQARTFIKKKNKEALDAFKEKFVKHYADLLMNLDKKKEQV
;
A
#
# COMPACT_ATOMS: atom_id res chain seq x y z
N MET A 1 -5.21 15.41 38.90
CA MET A 1 -5.05 14.97 37.53
C MET A 1 -3.78 14.14 37.35
N THR A 2 -2.59 14.71 37.55
CA THR A 2 -1.32 14.03 37.51
C THR A 2 -1.21 12.82 38.42
N ASP A 3 -1.77 12.91 39.66
CA ASP A 3 -1.70 11.83 40.63
C ASP A 3 -2.56 10.60 40.26
N SER A 4 -3.71 10.84 39.60
CA SER A 4 -4.58 9.74 39.13
C SER A 4 -3.94 9.01 37.99
N LEU A 5 -3.35 9.75 37.04
CA LEU A 5 -2.67 9.19 35.87
C LEU A 5 -1.40 8.43 36.28
N ARG A 6 -0.63 9.00 37.22
CA ARG A 6 0.56 8.37 37.75
C ARG A 6 0.21 7.06 38.46
N ARG A 7 -0.76 7.07 39.39
CA ARG A 7 -1.25 5.84 40.06
C ARG A 7 -1.71 4.81 39.05
N TRP A 8 -2.52 5.25 38.07
CA TRP A 8 -2.97 4.32 37.03
C TRP A 8 -1.81 3.70 36.23
N ALA A 9 -0.79 4.48 35.88
CA ALA A 9 0.38 3.98 35.16
C ALA A 9 1.25 3.08 36.04
N GLU A 10 1.41 3.42 37.34
CA GLU A 10 2.08 2.59 38.33
C GLU A 10 1.32 1.26 38.57
N ASP A 11 -0.01 1.31 38.70
CA ASP A 11 -0.87 0.13 38.84
C ASP A 11 -0.82 -0.78 37.60
N ASN A 12 -0.44 -0.25 36.44
CA ASN A 12 -0.31 -1.01 35.19
C ASN A 12 1.16 -1.27 34.78
N TYR A 13 2.12 -1.07 35.71
CA TYR A 13 3.55 -1.32 35.50
C TYR A 13 4.15 -0.65 34.26
N LEU A 14 3.68 0.54 33.92
CA LEU A 14 4.23 1.30 32.83
C LEU A 14 5.42 2.13 33.31
N ALA A 15 6.51 2.06 32.58
CA ALA A 15 7.60 3.00 32.77
C ALA A 15 7.11 4.39 32.37
N ILE A 16 7.07 5.32 33.33
CA ILE A 16 6.65 6.69 33.09
C ILE A 16 7.90 7.54 32.99
N GLU A 17 8.17 8.09 31.82
CA GLU A 17 9.04 9.23 31.65
C GLU A 17 8.16 10.45 31.42
N GLU A 18 8.01 11.30 32.44
CA GLU A 18 7.23 12.54 32.36
C GLU A 18 8.05 13.61 31.67
N LYS A 19 7.58 14.09 30.53
CA LYS A 19 8.05 15.34 29.93
C LYS A 19 7.20 16.47 30.47
N ARG A 20 7.83 17.52 30.98
CA ARG A 20 7.16 18.71 31.53
C ARG A 20 7.54 19.94 30.70
N ASP A 21 6.59 20.81 30.46
CA ASP A 21 6.84 22.16 29.93
C ASP A 21 7.40 23.11 31.02
N ASP A 22 7.69 24.36 30.64
CA ASP A 22 8.21 25.39 31.56
C ASP A 22 7.23 25.75 32.70
N GLU A 23 5.94 25.42 32.56
CA GLU A 23 4.92 25.59 33.57
C GLU A 23 4.67 24.33 34.43
N LEU A 24 5.49 23.28 34.25
CA LEU A 24 5.41 21.99 34.94
C LEU A 24 4.16 21.17 34.61
N ASN A 25 3.46 21.46 33.51
CA ASN A 25 2.41 20.58 33.02
C ASN A 25 3.00 19.33 32.36
N ILE A 26 2.33 18.19 32.54
CA ILE A 26 2.72 16.97 31.84
C ILE A 26 2.30 17.12 30.38
N ILE A 27 3.26 17.13 29.46
CA ILE A 27 3.04 17.24 28.01
C ILE A 27 3.21 15.91 27.28
N ALA A 28 3.87 14.93 27.92
CA ALA A 28 3.99 13.58 27.39
C ALA A 28 4.21 12.55 28.51
N ILE A 29 3.74 11.34 28.24
CA ILE A 29 4.13 10.13 28.96
C ILE A 29 4.68 9.14 27.95
N GLU A 30 5.82 8.51 28.26
CA GLU A 30 6.44 7.57 27.35
C GLU A 30 5.47 6.41 27.01
N GLY A 31 5.33 6.16 25.69
CA GLY A 31 4.42 5.14 25.18
C GLY A 31 2.96 5.58 25.01
N VAL A 32 2.53 6.74 25.47
CA VAL A 32 1.14 7.25 25.36
C VAL A 32 1.06 8.51 24.51
N GLY A 33 2.14 9.28 24.36
CA GLY A 33 2.18 10.54 23.61
C GLY A 33 1.82 11.77 24.44
N ASP A 34 1.69 12.91 23.76
CA ASP A 34 1.36 14.19 24.41
C ASP A 34 -0.15 14.26 24.66
N PHE A 35 -0.59 14.59 25.86
CA PHE A 35 -2.01 14.65 26.21
C PHE A 35 -2.33 15.57 27.38
N LEU A 36 -3.62 15.89 27.51
CA LEU A 36 -4.22 16.54 28.64
C LEU A 36 -5.33 15.64 29.21
N TYR A 37 -5.35 15.46 30.51
CA TYR A 37 -6.45 14.75 31.15
C TYR A 37 -7.67 15.66 31.30
N LEU A 38 -8.84 15.19 30.84
CA LEU A 38 -10.12 15.82 31.00
C LEU A 38 -11.09 14.84 31.67
N HIS A 39 -11.62 15.23 32.85
CA HIS A 39 -12.61 14.41 33.54
C HIS A 39 -14.01 14.70 32.96
N PRO A 40 -14.73 13.72 32.40
CA PRO A 40 -16.03 13.95 31.76
C PRO A 40 -17.08 14.53 32.73
N ASP A 41 -17.01 14.13 33.99
CA ASP A 41 -17.98 14.57 35.04
C ASP A 41 -17.83 16.05 35.44
N ASP A 42 -16.65 16.62 35.22
CA ASP A 42 -16.38 17.99 35.67
C ASP A 42 -16.69 19.05 34.60
N SER A 43 -16.52 18.70 33.33
CA SER A 43 -16.59 19.65 32.23
C SER A 43 -17.30 19.14 30.96
N GLY A 44 -17.64 17.85 30.89
CA GLY A 44 -18.20 17.25 29.70
C GLY A 44 -19.51 16.55 29.90
N LYS A 45 -20.29 16.50 28.82
CA LYS A 45 -21.49 15.68 28.74
C LYS A 45 -21.20 14.48 27.88
N ILE A 46 -21.35 13.27 28.41
CA ILE A 46 -21.27 12.02 27.64
C ILE A 46 -22.52 11.96 26.74
N ILE A 47 -22.30 11.97 25.43
CA ILE A 47 -23.37 11.88 24.43
C ILE A 47 -23.68 10.42 24.11
N ASP A 48 -22.65 9.58 24.04
CA ASP A 48 -22.75 8.14 23.94
C ASP A 48 -21.77 7.53 24.94
N GLU A 49 -22.30 6.80 25.92
CA GLU A 49 -21.51 6.26 27.02
C GLU A 49 -20.30 5.42 26.57
N ARG A 50 -20.33 4.91 25.36
CA ARG A 50 -19.26 4.05 24.83
C ARG A 50 -18.22 4.79 24.01
N PHE A 51 -18.58 5.94 23.38
CA PHE A 51 -17.80 6.43 22.25
C PHE A 51 -17.61 7.95 22.16
N SER A 52 -18.28 8.74 22.96
CA SER A 52 -18.18 10.19 22.85
C SER A 52 -18.41 10.93 24.15
N PHE A 53 -17.81 12.10 24.27
CA PHE A 53 -18.15 13.08 25.29
C PHE A 53 -18.18 14.47 24.67
N ALA A 54 -18.86 15.41 25.33
CA ALA A 54 -19.03 16.78 24.87
C ALA A 54 -18.43 17.78 25.85
N VAL A 55 -17.79 18.79 25.30
CA VAL A 55 -17.33 19.98 26.02
C VAL A 55 -18.02 21.23 25.46
N THR A 56 -17.97 22.33 26.15
CA THR A 56 -18.41 23.62 25.61
C THR A 56 -17.44 24.12 24.54
N ALA A 57 -17.93 24.95 23.62
CA ALA A 57 -17.06 25.52 22.58
C ALA A 57 -15.92 26.36 23.16
N ASP A 58 -16.20 27.08 24.28
CA ASP A 58 -15.20 27.91 24.95
C ASP A 58 -14.08 27.07 25.58
N GLU A 59 -14.42 25.92 26.21
CA GLU A 59 -13.45 24.97 26.72
C GLU A 59 -12.61 24.34 25.59
N PHE A 60 -13.26 23.99 24.49
CA PHE A 60 -12.56 23.46 23.31
C PHE A 60 -11.59 24.49 22.74
N ASP A 61 -12.02 25.75 22.56
CA ASP A 61 -11.17 26.78 21.99
C ASP A 61 -9.96 27.08 22.90
N ALA A 62 -10.14 27.02 24.21
CA ALA A 62 -9.04 27.16 25.18
C ALA A 62 -8.03 25.98 25.08
N LEU A 63 -8.50 24.74 24.82
CA LEU A 63 -7.67 23.58 24.63
C LEU A 63 -7.00 23.57 23.23
N TYR A 64 -7.70 24.07 22.20
CA TYR A 64 -7.23 24.10 20.82
C TYR A 64 -6.10 25.10 20.58
N ASP A 65 -6.18 26.27 21.24
CA ASP A 65 -5.15 27.33 21.13
C ASP A 65 -3.90 27.03 21.96
N GLY A 66 -3.95 26.03 22.84
CA GLY A 66 -2.81 25.56 23.62
C GLY A 66 -1.91 24.60 22.85
N ALA A 67 -0.79 24.23 23.47
CA ALA A 67 0.12 23.20 22.94
C ALA A 67 -0.43 21.77 23.04
N VAL A 68 -1.66 21.60 23.44
CA VAL A 68 -2.33 20.31 23.67
C VAL A 68 -2.58 19.60 22.35
N LYS A 69 -2.08 18.39 22.22
CA LYS A 69 -2.30 17.53 21.05
C LYS A 69 -3.42 16.51 21.28
N TYR A 70 -3.53 16.00 22.50
CA TYR A 70 -4.46 14.96 22.87
C TYR A 70 -5.18 15.28 24.15
N ILE A 71 -6.43 14.86 24.26
CA ILE A 71 -7.22 14.88 25.49
C ILE A 71 -7.29 13.44 26.00
N LEU A 72 -6.85 13.22 27.23
CA LEU A 72 -7.03 11.97 27.95
C LEU A 72 -8.23 12.08 28.89
N PHE A 73 -9.12 11.11 28.89
CA PHE A 73 -10.25 11.05 29.78
C PHE A 73 -10.50 9.64 30.29
N GLU A 74 -11.09 9.53 31.47
CA GLU A 74 -11.48 8.28 32.09
C GLU A 74 -12.96 8.01 31.85
N PHE A 75 -13.28 6.77 31.47
CA PHE A 75 -14.66 6.30 31.35
C PHE A 75 -14.76 4.82 31.71
N GLY A 76 -15.66 4.50 32.66
CA GLY A 76 -15.85 3.12 33.11
C GLY A 76 -14.60 2.45 33.71
N GLY A 77 -13.72 3.22 34.35
CA GLY A 77 -12.45 2.74 34.90
C GLY A 77 -11.34 2.52 33.87
N LYS A 78 -11.55 2.95 32.63
CA LYS A 78 -10.58 2.87 31.54
C LYS A 78 -10.19 4.27 31.07
N PHE A 79 -8.95 4.42 30.60
CA PHE A 79 -8.46 5.69 30.06
C PHE A 79 -8.51 5.67 28.53
N TYR A 80 -8.97 6.78 27.96
CA TYR A 80 -9.12 7.00 26.54
C TYR A 80 -8.42 8.30 26.15
N TYR A 81 -7.87 8.40 24.94
CA TYR A 81 -7.40 9.65 24.43
C TYR A 81 -8.00 9.97 23.07
N SER A 82 -8.15 11.27 22.82
CA SER A 82 -8.66 11.79 21.56
C SER A 82 -7.73 12.87 21.04
N ASN A 83 -7.44 12.85 19.76
CA ASN A 83 -6.62 13.88 19.12
C ASN A 83 -7.48 15.15 18.94
N ILE A 84 -7.10 16.23 19.64
CA ILE A 84 -7.88 17.48 19.64
C ILE A 84 -8.09 18.10 18.26
N LYS A 85 -7.19 17.86 17.30
CA LYS A 85 -7.28 18.41 15.94
C LYS A 85 -8.03 17.51 14.97
N LYS A 86 -8.20 16.22 15.30
CA LYS A 86 -8.76 15.22 14.38
C LYS A 86 -10.11 14.66 14.81
N ASP A 87 -10.30 14.46 16.11
CA ASP A 87 -11.37 13.59 16.62
C ASP A 87 -12.55 14.37 17.22
N HIS A 88 -12.86 15.53 16.68
CA HIS A 88 -13.93 16.36 17.20
C HIS A 88 -14.91 16.81 16.13
N LEU A 89 -16.15 17.04 16.58
CA LEU A 89 -17.23 17.65 15.81
C LEU A 89 -17.73 18.88 16.55
N ARG A 90 -17.65 20.06 15.92
CA ARG A 90 -18.19 21.30 16.49
C ARG A 90 -19.65 21.46 16.10
N LEU A 91 -20.51 21.58 17.11
CA LEU A 91 -21.94 21.75 16.97
C LEU A 91 -22.35 23.01 17.73
N ASP A 92 -22.31 24.18 17.08
CA ASP A 92 -22.61 25.48 17.66
C ASP A 92 -21.81 25.74 18.97
N LYS A 93 -22.50 25.70 20.14
CA LYS A 93 -21.87 25.91 21.45
C LYS A 93 -21.29 24.65 22.10
N THR A 94 -21.30 23.52 21.38
CA THR A 94 -20.84 22.22 21.90
C THR A 94 -19.86 21.61 20.95
N VAL A 95 -18.77 21.06 21.47
CA VAL A 95 -17.83 20.26 20.73
C VAL A 95 -17.89 18.84 21.25
N VAL A 96 -18.05 17.89 20.35
CA VAL A 96 -18.14 16.47 20.65
C VAL A 96 -16.84 15.81 20.26
N PHE A 97 -16.19 15.17 21.23
CA PHE A 97 -15.04 14.32 21.00
C PHE A 97 -15.49 12.88 20.82
N ARG A 98 -14.91 12.23 19.83
CA ARG A 98 -15.08 10.80 19.57
C ARG A 98 -13.70 10.18 19.41
N PRO A 99 -13.17 9.55 20.48
CA PRO A 99 -11.85 8.97 20.47
C PRO A 99 -11.67 7.98 19.32
N GLU A 100 -10.54 8.05 18.64
CA GLU A 100 -10.16 7.02 17.69
C GLU A 100 -9.62 5.81 18.43
N PHE A 101 -10.43 4.75 18.56
CA PHE A 101 -10.05 3.55 19.29
C PHE A 101 -8.84 2.81 18.70
N ARG A 102 -8.53 3.02 17.41
CA ARG A 102 -7.34 2.42 16.78
C ARG A 102 -6.04 3.13 17.15
N ASP A 103 -6.10 4.43 17.41
CA ASP A 103 -5.00 5.18 18.03
C ASP A 103 -4.97 5.01 19.55
N PHE A 104 -5.92 4.25 20.06
CA PHE A 104 -6.18 4.03 21.47
C PHE A 104 -5.31 2.93 22.01
N LYS A 105 -4.46 3.26 22.96
CA LYS A 105 -3.73 2.28 23.75
C LYS A 105 -4.53 1.95 24.98
N TYR A 106 -5.35 0.92 24.92
CA TYR A 106 -5.85 0.31 26.12
C TYR A 106 -4.64 -0.28 26.87
N LEU A 107 -4.30 0.38 27.93
CA LEU A 107 -3.28 -0.06 28.85
C LEU A 107 -3.96 -1.03 29.82
N GLY A 108 -4.19 -2.26 29.36
CA GLY A 108 -4.75 -3.32 30.18
C GLY A 108 -3.83 -3.65 31.35
N THR A 109 -4.40 -4.04 32.46
CA THR A 109 -3.70 -4.53 33.62
C THR A 109 -2.86 -5.77 33.28
N SER A 110 -1.58 -5.63 33.01
CA SER A 110 -0.67 -6.76 32.93
C SER A 110 0.27 -6.70 34.11
N THR A 111 0.04 -7.58 35.08
CA THR A 111 1.01 -7.84 36.15
C THR A 111 2.20 -8.55 35.49
N ALA A 112 3.37 -7.93 35.51
CA ALA A 112 4.57 -8.45 34.82
C ALA A 112 5.17 -9.71 35.44
N GLU A 113 4.65 -10.21 36.56
CA GLU A 113 5.36 -11.15 37.41
C GLU A 113 5.12 -12.63 37.08
N GLU A 114 4.11 -13.02 36.27
CA GLU A 114 3.82 -14.45 36.02
C GLU A 114 3.30 -14.75 34.62
N LEU A 115 3.80 -14.08 33.60
CA LEU A 115 3.34 -14.35 32.23
C LEU A 115 4.07 -15.56 31.65
N VAL A 116 3.31 -16.59 31.30
CA VAL A 116 3.81 -17.68 30.44
C VAL A 116 4.25 -17.06 29.11
N PRO A 117 5.48 -17.29 28.65
CA PRO A 117 5.93 -16.82 27.35
C PRO A 117 4.96 -17.26 26.26
N PHE A 118 4.44 -16.31 25.49
CA PHE A 118 3.45 -16.55 24.44
C PHE A 118 3.68 -15.66 23.23
N VAL A 119 3.59 -16.24 22.03
CA VAL A 119 3.61 -15.54 20.76
C VAL A 119 2.33 -15.85 20.00
N HIS A 120 1.66 -14.81 19.55
CA HIS A 120 0.42 -14.93 18.78
C HIS A 120 0.74 -15.37 17.35
N LEU A 121 0.18 -16.52 16.92
CA LEU A 121 0.40 -17.10 15.58
C LEU A 121 -0.85 -17.10 14.69
N GLY A 122 -1.99 -16.73 15.25
CA GLY A 122 -3.32 -16.84 14.63
C GLY A 122 -3.91 -15.51 14.16
N VAL A 123 -3.11 -14.59 13.60
CA VAL A 123 -3.63 -13.31 13.08
C VAL A 123 -4.22 -13.50 11.70
N HIS A 124 -5.46 -13.01 11.51
CA HIS A 124 -6.16 -12.90 10.22
C HIS A 124 -6.26 -11.42 9.82
N SER A 125 -5.62 -11.06 8.71
CA SER A 125 -5.51 -9.67 8.28
C SER A 125 -6.69 -9.19 7.44
N GLU A 126 -6.69 -7.89 7.11
CA GLU A 126 -7.67 -7.30 6.18
C GLU A 126 -7.68 -7.92 4.78
N TYR A 127 -6.67 -8.70 4.42
CA TYR A 127 -6.60 -9.39 3.13
C TYR A 127 -7.44 -10.66 3.09
N GLU A 128 -7.91 -11.15 4.23
CA GLU A 128 -9.02 -12.10 4.34
C GLU A 128 -10.34 -11.32 4.28
N PHE A 129 -10.79 -11.00 3.06
CA PHE A 129 -11.83 -10.03 2.76
C PHE A 129 -13.09 -10.17 3.59
N LEU A 130 -13.51 -9.06 4.21
CA LEU A 130 -14.74 -8.97 4.99
C LEU A 130 -14.81 -10.00 6.14
N ASN A 131 -13.65 -10.51 6.56
CA ASN A 131 -13.51 -11.43 7.70
C ASN A 131 -12.52 -10.90 8.73
N GLY A 132 -11.26 -10.62 8.36
CA GLY A 132 -10.32 -9.86 9.18
C GLY A 132 -10.70 -8.37 9.21
N SER A 133 -10.64 -7.73 10.38
CA SER A 133 -11.11 -6.36 10.57
C SER A 133 -10.02 -5.36 10.98
N SER A 134 -8.77 -5.79 11.04
CA SER A 134 -7.64 -4.92 11.40
C SER A 134 -6.51 -5.04 10.40
N ASN A 135 -5.81 -3.93 10.16
CA ASN A 135 -4.71 -3.92 9.22
C ASN A 135 -3.40 -4.43 9.85
N CYS A 136 -2.42 -4.74 9.01
CA CYS A 136 -1.16 -5.33 9.45
C CYS A 136 -0.38 -4.43 10.42
N GLU A 137 -0.46 -3.10 10.28
CA GLU A 137 0.23 -2.17 11.19
C GLU A 137 -0.42 -2.13 12.57
N GLU A 138 -1.74 -2.21 12.63
CA GLU A 138 -2.50 -2.29 13.88
C GLU A 138 -2.18 -3.57 14.64
N TRP A 139 -2.12 -4.72 13.95
CA TRP A 139 -1.71 -5.99 14.54
C TRP A 139 -0.29 -5.93 15.12
N ALA A 140 0.67 -5.42 14.35
CA ALA A 140 2.05 -5.29 14.82
C ALA A 140 2.17 -4.30 15.99
N ALA A 141 1.41 -3.21 16.00
CA ALA A 141 1.38 -2.25 17.10
C ALA A 141 0.83 -2.90 18.39
N LYS A 142 -0.28 -3.67 18.28
CA LYS A 142 -0.89 -4.38 19.42
C LYS A 142 0.05 -5.44 19.98
N ALA A 143 0.72 -6.22 19.12
CA ALA A 143 1.71 -7.21 19.55
C ALA A 143 2.90 -6.57 20.27
N LYS A 144 3.42 -5.46 19.73
CA LYS A 144 4.50 -4.70 20.37
C LYS A 144 4.08 -4.14 21.73
N PHE A 145 2.86 -3.60 21.80
CA PHE A 145 2.28 -3.11 23.05
C PHE A 145 2.22 -4.22 24.11
N ASN A 146 1.82 -5.44 23.71
CA ASN A 146 1.79 -6.63 24.57
C ASN A 146 3.18 -7.27 24.80
N ARG A 147 4.28 -6.55 24.44
CA ARG A 147 5.68 -7.00 24.64
C ARG A 147 6.03 -8.32 23.95
N MET A 148 5.29 -8.72 22.92
CA MET A 148 5.63 -9.90 22.14
C MET A 148 6.92 -9.66 21.34
N THR A 149 7.68 -10.73 21.11
CA THR A 149 8.94 -10.70 20.34
C THR A 149 8.74 -11.05 18.86
N ALA A 150 7.64 -11.75 18.57
CA ALA A 150 7.26 -12.20 17.24
C ALA A 150 5.74 -12.11 17.08
N LEU A 151 5.27 -12.20 15.83
CA LEU A 151 3.86 -12.25 15.49
C LEU A 151 3.68 -13.12 14.24
N GLY A 152 2.60 -13.92 14.20
CA GLY A 152 2.30 -14.81 13.06
C GLY A 152 1.01 -14.46 12.35
N ILE A 153 1.04 -14.45 11.02
CA ILE A 153 -0.13 -14.34 10.14
C ILE A 153 -0.53 -15.71 9.61
N CYS A 154 -1.82 -15.96 9.50
CA CYS A 154 -2.33 -17.21 8.93
C CYS A 154 -3.67 -17.03 8.19
N ASP A 155 -3.74 -16.03 7.31
CA ASP A 155 -4.92 -15.77 6.47
C ASP A 155 -5.34 -17.03 5.71
N ARG A 156 -6.66 -17.22 5.50
CA ARG A 156 -7.20 -18.42 4.87
C ARG A 156 -7.08 -18.34 3.34
N ASN A 157 -6.39 -19.32 2.73
CA ASN A 157 -6.23 -19.49 1.30
C ASN A 157 -5.69 -18.24 0.57
N THR A 158 -4.87 -17.44 1.24
CA THR A 158 -4.24 -16.25 0.64
C THR A 158 -2.95 -15.86 1.35
N LEU A 159 -1.97 -15.44 0.57
CA LEU A 159 -0.71 -14.85 1.04
C LEU A 159 -0.60 -13.35 0.74
N ALA A 160 -1.73 -12.72 0.36
CA ALA A 160 -1.77 -11.32 -0.05
C ALA A 160 -1.24 -10.36 1.02
N GLY A 161 -1.55 -10.63 2.30
CA GLY A 161 -1.14 -9.81 3.45
C GLY A 161 0.32 -9.95 3.87
N THR A 162 1.05 -10.95 3.38
CA THR A 162 2.34 -11.37 3.95
C THR A 162 3.43 -10.30 3.91
N LEU A 163 3.58 -9.57 2.81
CA LEU A 163 4.56 -8.48 2.72
C LEU A 163 4.16 -7.23 3.53
N ALA A 164 2.87 -6.90 3.55
CA ALA A 164 2.35 -5.84 4.41
C ALA A 164 2.64 -6.15 5.88
N PHE A 165 2.34 -7.37 6.28
CA PHE A 165 2.55 -7.88 7.63
C PHE A 165 4.03 -7.90 8.01
N GLN A 166 4.91 -8.44 7.15
CA GLN A 166 6.34 -8.43 7.40
C GLN A 166 6.87 -6.99 7.57
N THR A 167 6.46 -6.07 6.70
CA THR A 167 6.88 -4.66 6.76
C THR A 167 6.46 -4.03 8.09
N ALA A 168 5.22 -4.26 8.53
CA ALA A 168 4.69 -3.75 9.78
C ALA A 168 5.44 -4.32 11.00
N CYS A 169 5.65 -5.64 11.03
CA CYS A 169 6.38 -6.31 12.11
C CYS A 169 7.81 -5.78 12.24
N LEU A 170 8.56 -5.74 11.13
CA LEU A 170 9.93 -5.25 11.14
C LEU A 170 10.02 -3.77 11.55
N GLY A 171 9.06 -2.94 11.12
CA GLY A 171 8.94 -1.54 11.52
C GLY A 171 8.72 -1.33 13.03
N LYS A 172 8.17 -2.33 13.73
CA LYS A 172 7.99 -2.34 15.19
C LYS A 172 9.05 -3.16 15.95
N GLY A 173 10.03 -3.73 15.24
CA GLY A 173 11.07 -4.58 15.82
C GLY A 173 10.55 -5.94 16.28
N LEU A 174 9.52 -6.46 15.61
CA LEU A 174 8.96 -7.80 15.80
C LEU A 174 9.48 -8.76 14.72
N LYS A 175 9.61 -10.02 15.06
CA LYS A 175 9.91 -11.11 14.12
C LYS A 175 8.61 -11.54 13.42
N PRO A 176 8.48 -11.41 12.09
CA PRO A 176 7.32 -11.90 11.36
C PRO A 176 7.39 -13.41 11.20
N ILE A 177 6.28 -14.12 11.46
CA ILE A 177 6.10 -15.54 11.19
C ILE A 177 5.05 -15.67 10.10
N ILE A 178 5.47 -16.20 8.96
CA ILE A 178 4.65 -16.25 7.73
C ILE A 178 3.98 -17.60 7.63
N GLY A 179 2.67 -17.60 7.58
CA GLY A 179 1.86 -18.81 7.44
C GLY A 179 0.58 -18.56 6.67
N GLU A 180 -0.15 -19.64 6.45
CA GLU A 180 -1.43 -19.68 5.73
C GLU A 180 -2.31 -20.77 6.31
N THR A 181 -3.59 -20.49 6.50
CA THR A 181 -4.61 -21.51 6.76
C THR A 181 -5.09 -22.06 5.43
N VAL A 182 -4.79 -23.33 5.15
CA VAL A 182 -5.06 -23.96 3.86
C VAL A 182 -6.26 -24.89 3.91
N THR A 183 -7.07 -24.88 2.86
CA THR A 183 -8.19 -25.80 2.66
C THR A 183 -7.70 -27.03 1.89
N VAL A 184 -7.87 -28.22 2.48
CA VAL A 184 -7.33 -29.49 1.96
C VAL A 184 -8.48 -30.44 1.59
N ALA A 185 -8.49 -30.94 0.37
CA ALA A 185 -9.41 -31.99 -0.07
C ALA A 185 -8.80 -33.37 0.22
N CYS A 186 -9.48 -34.15 1.07
CA CYS A 186 -8.92 -35.38 1.61
C CYS A 186 -9.03 -36.58 0.66
N ASN A 187 -10.10 -36.66 -0.11
CA ASN A 187 -10.34 -37.69 -1.11
C ASN A 187 -10.72 -36.98 -2.42
N TYR A 188 -9.73 -36.32 -3.05
CA TYR A 188 -10.01 -35.59 -4.28
C TYR A 188 -10.54 -36.48 -5.39
N ASP A 189 -11.75 -36.17 -5.85
CA ASP A 189 -12.38 -36.80 -7.01
C ASP A 189 -12.67 -35.70 -8.07
N PRO A 190 -11.98 -35.70 -9.21
CA PRO A 190 -12.18 -34.70 -10.26
C PRO A 190 -13.59 -34.75 -10.89
N ALA A 191 -14.37 -35.80 -10.65
CA ALA A 191 -15.73 -35.94 -11.14
C ALA A 191 -16.79 -35.47 -10.13
N ALA A 192 -16.40 -35.16 -8.89
CA ALA A 192 -17.34 -34.70 -7.85
C ALA A 192 -17.57 -33.21 -7.94
N ASP A 193 -18.83 -32.76 -7.91
CA ASP A 193 -19.20 -31.33 -7.91
C ASP A 193 -18.79 -30.62 -6.61
N VAL A 194 -18.71 -31.35 -5.49
CA VAL A 194 -18.32 -30.85 -4.18
C VAL A 194 -17.28 -31.76 -3.56
N GLN A 195 -16.18 -31.18 -3.10
CA GLN A 195 -15.12 -31.91 -2.40
C GLN A 195 -15.33 -31.88 -0.89
N GLU A 196 -14.98 -32.99 -0.20
CA GLU A 196 -14.87 -33.00 1.27
C GLU A 196 -13.55 -32.32 1.67
N THR A 197 -13.64 -31.16 2.33
CA THR A 197 -12.48 -30.34 2.66
C THR A 197 -12.35 -30.06 4.15
N PHE A 198 -11.12 -29.93 4.62
CA PHE A 198 -10.75 -29.62 5.99
C PHE A 198 -9.60 -28.60 6.00
N SER A 199 -9.30 -28.07 7.18
CA SER A 199 -8.23 -27.07 7.31
C SER A 199 -6.93 -27.66 7.87
N LEU A 200 -5.81 -27.08 7.45
CA LEU A 200 -4.51 -27.17 8.13
C LEU A 200 -3.90 -25.77 8.19
N LYS A 201 -3.02 -25.50 9.18
CA LYS A 201 -2.24 -24.26 9.21
C LYS A 201 -0.79 -24.61 8.90
N LEU A 202 -0.19 -23.84 8.00
CA LEU A 202 1.18 -24.02 7.55
C LEU A 202 2.01 -22.78 7.83
N TYR A 203 3.24 -22.95 8.34
CA TYR A 203 4.17 -21.84 8.55
C TYR A 203 5.51 -22.16 7.91
N ALA A 204 6.07 -21.20 7.17
CA ALA A 204 7.38 -21.33 6.54
C ALA A 204 8.51 -21.24 7.57
N MET A 205 9.37 -22.25 7.64
CA MET A 205 10.52 -22.28 8.54
C MET A 205 11.77 -21.63 7.92
N ASN A 206 11.90 -21.72 6.61
CA ASN A 206 13.05 -21.31 5.83
C ASN A 206 12.66 -21.01 4.38
N THR A 207 13.63 -20.66 3.53
CA THR A 207 13.39 -20.34 2.12
C THR A 207 12.72 -21.49 1.36
N GLN A 208 13.08 -22.75 1.64
CA GLN A 208 12.45 -23.90 0.98
C GLN A 208 10.97 -24.01 1.38
N GLY A 209 10.66 -23.83 2.67
CA GLY A 209 9.28 -23.82 3.17
C GLY A 209 8.46 -22.68 2.55
N TRP A 210 9.06 -21.51 2.37
CA TRP A 210 8.40 -20.41 1.67
C TRP A 210 8.08 -20.74 0.21
N ARG A 211 9.05 -21.28 -0.53
CA ARG A 211 8.83 -21.73 -1.94
C ARG A 211 7.71 -22.78 -2.00
N ASN A 212 7.70 -23.71 -1.07
CA ASN A 212 6.63 -24.72 -0.99
C ASN A 212 5.28 -24.10 -0.63
N LEU A 213 5.24 -23.12 0.28
CA LEU A 213 4.01 -22.40 0.63
C LEU A 213 3.45 -21.62 -0.56
N LEU A 214 4.30 -21.02 -1.39
CA LEU A 214 3.90 -20.39 -2.65
C LEU A 214 3.27 -21.40 -3.64
N LEU A 215 3.82 -22.62 -3.72
CA LEU A 215 3.26 -23.69 -4.56
C LEU A 215 1.93 -24.23 -4.00
N VAL A 216 1.78 -24.29 -2.68
CA VAL A 216 0.49 -24.59 -2.02
C VAL A 216 -0.54 -23.53 -2.38
N ASN A 217 -0.19 -22.25 -2.24
CA ASN A 217 -1.05 -21.14 -2.61
C ASN A 217 -1.42 -21.16 -4.11
N LYS A 218 -0.47 -21.50 -5.00
CA LYS A 218 -0.73 -21.72 -6.42
C LYS A 218 -1.78 -22.82 -6.63
N ALA A 219 -1.61 -23.96 -5.98
CA ALA A 219 -2.57 -25.06 -6.10
C ALA A 219 -3.97 -24.59 -5.71
N ILE A 220 -4.12 -23.90 -4.58
CA ILE A 220 -5.41 -23.42 -4.07
C ILE A 220 -6.03 -22.37 -5.00
N ASN A 221 -5.25 -21.38 -5.46
CA ASN A 221 -5.80 -20.17 -6.11
C ASN A 221 -5.73 -20.18 -7.64
N VAL A 222 -4.93 -21.10 -8.23
CA VAL A 222 -4.76 -21.17 -9.68
C VAL A 222 -5.23 -22.53 -10.24
N ASP A 223 -4.84 -23.65 -9.60
CA ASP A 223 -5.03 -24.96 -10.18
C ASP A 223 -6.40 -25.58 -9.75
N TYR A 224 -6.77 -25.52 -8.46
CA TYR A 224 -7.96 -26.21 -7.91
C TYR A 224 -9.08 -25.29 -7.42
N GLN A 225 -8.90 -23.97 -7.49
CA GLN A 225 -9.91 -22.96 -7.20
C GLN A 225 -10.55 -23.07 -5.79
N GLY A 226 -9.72 -23.08 -4.76
CA GLY A 226 -10.16 -22.92 -3.37
C GLY A 226 -9.70 -24.02 -2.41
N PHE A 227 -9.01 -25.05 -2.87
CA PHE A 227 -8.44 -26.12 -2.05
C PHE A 227 -7.18 -26.71 -2.69
N ILE A 228 -6.45 -27.52 -1.93
CA ILE A 228 -5.36 -28.37 -2.44
C ILE A 228 -5.67 -29.85 -2.13
N PRO A 229 -5.49 -30.81 -3.06
CA PRO A 229 -5.54 -32.24 -2.75
C PRO A 229 -4.49 -32.64 -1.73
N ALA A 230 -4.86 -33.48 -0.75
CA ALA A 230 -3.95 -33.89 0.32
C ALA A 230 -2.65 -34.51 -0.18
N GLU A 231 -2.72 -35.34 -1.23
CA GLU A 231 -1.55 -35.99 -1.84
C GLU A 231 -0.58 -35.00 -2.47
N GLU A 232 -1.08 -33.89 -3.00
CA GLU A 232 -0.25 -32.82 -3.56
C GLU A 232 0.42 -32.03 -2.43
N LEU A 233 -0.36 -31.69 -1.39
CA LEU A 233 0.14 -30.98 -0.22
C LEU A 233 1.30 -31.72 0.46
N TYR A 234 1.19 -33.04 0.61
CA TYR A 234 2.24 -33.86 1.28
C TYR A 234 3.57 -33.87 0.51
N LYS A 235 3.57 -33.63 -0.79
CA LYS A 235 4.81 -33.47 -1.57
C LYS A 235 5.52 -32.15 -1.31
N LEU A 236 4.80 -31.15 -0.81
CA LEU A 236 5.27 -29.78 -0.59
C LEU A 236 5.57 -29.48 0.89
N GLY A 237 5.54 -30.49 1.78
CA GLY A 237 5.65 -30.27 3.23
C GLY A 237 7.04 -29.93 3.76
N CYS A 238 8.10 -30.15 2.99
CA CYS A 238 9.48 -29.88 3.40
C CYS A 238 9.70 -28.37 3.71
N GLY A 239 10.34 -28.07 4.84
CA GLY A 239 10.56 -26.69 5.32
C GLY A 239 9.31 -26.03 5.91
N LEU A 240 8.19 -26.78 6.07
CA LEU A 240 6.94 -26.29 6.64
C LEU A 240 6.67 -26.89 8.03
N VAL A 241 6.10 -26.07 8.89
CA VAL A 241 5.41 -26.49 10.11
C VAL A 241 3.95 -26.74 9.74
N CYS A 242 3.42 -27.88 10.12
CA CYS A 242 2.00 -28.18 10.02
C CYS A 242 1.36 -28.11 11.42
N VAL A 243 0.30 -27.34 11.54
CA VAL A 243 -0.53 -27.28 12.74
C VAL A 243 -1.92 -27.80 12.40
N ILE A 244 -2.39 -28.74 13.21
CA ILE A 244 -3.67 -29.45 13.05
C ILE A 244 -4.73 -28.66 13.83
N PRO A 245 -5.61 -27.88 13.18
CA PRO A 245 -6.63 -27.09 13.85
C PRO A 245 -7.84 -27.92 14.23
N PRO A 246 -8.79 -27.37 15.04
CA PRO A 246 -10.03 -28.05 15.44
C PRO A 246 -10.91 -28.48 14.27
N ASP A 247 -10.90 -27.76 13.14
CA ASP A 247 -11.66 -28.07 11.91
C ASP A 247 -10.90 -28.96 10.92
N SER A 248 -9.91 -29.71 11.40
CA SER A 248 -9.10 -30.64 10.62
C SER A 248 -9.80 -31.99 10.37
N GLU A 249 -9.38 -32.71 9.30
CA GLU A 249 -9.80 -34.08 9.04
C GLU A 249 -9.58 -35.01 10.23
N LEU A 250 -8.44 -34.86 10.88
CA LEU A 250 -8.06 -35.71 12.02
C LEU A 250 -9.04 -35.55 13.19
N ASN A 251 -9.46 -34.31 13.49
CA ASN A 251 -10.41 -34.04 14.55
C ASN A 251 -11.83 -34.50 14.17
N TYR A 252 -12.23 -34.32 12.93
CA TYR A 252 -13.54 -34.76 12.44
C TYR A 252 -13.71 -36.30 12.55
N PHE A 253 -12.68 -37.06 12.14
CA PHE A 253 -12.67 -38.52 12.20
C PHE A 253 -12.04 -39.11 13.45
N LYS A 254 -12.06 -38.40 14.57
CA LYS A 254 -11.45 -38.80 15.86
C LYS A 254 -11.88 -40.19 16.38
N GLY A 255 -13.04 -40.67 15.96
CA GLY A 255 -13.53 -42.04 16.28
C GLY A 255 -12.82 -43.17 15.50
N ASP A 256 -12.28 -42.87 14.31
CA ASP A 256 -11.57 -43.85 13.48
C ASP A 256 -10.06 -43.87 13.77
N VAL A 257 -9.66 -44.80 14.65
CA VAL A 257 -8.28 -44.92 15.13
C VAL A 257 -7.29 -45.19 13.97
N GLU A 258 -7.68 -46.00 12.99
CA GLU A 258 -6.78 -46.36 11.91
C GLU A 258 -6.64 -45.22 10.89
N ARG A 259 -7.71 -44.45 10.65
CA ARG A 259 -7.64 -43.21 9.84
C ARG A 259 -6.75 -42.14 10.53
N CYS A 260 -6.97 -41.88 11.81
CA CYS A 260 -6.13 -40.96 12.58
C CYS A 260 -4.65 -41.37 12.55
N LYS A 261 -4.36 -42.65 12.69
CA LYS A 261 -3.00 -43.17 12.61
C LYS A 261 -2.37 -42.98 11.24
N ARG A 262 -3.12 -43.23 10.15
CA ARG A 262 -2.64 -42.96 8.79
C ARG A 262 -2.35 -41.48 8.58
N LEU A 263 -3.27 -40.58 8.97
CA LEU A 263 -3.11 -39.12 8.85
C LEU A 263 -1.89 -38.62 9.61
N LEU A 264 -1.72 -38.98 10.89
CA LEU A 264 -0.55 -38.58 11.68
C LEU A 264 0.75 -39.11 11.07
N THR A 265 0.73 -40.33 10.57
CA THR A 265 1.90 -40.91 9.88
C THR A 265 2.24 -40.11 8.62
N ALA A 266 1.23 -39.71 7.84
CA ALA A 266 1.40 -38.91 6.61
C ALA A 266 1.92 -37.49 6.94
N TYR A 267 1.34 -36.84 7.95
CA TYR A 267 1.79 -35.50 8.38
C TYR A 267 3.25 -35.51 8.84
N HIS A 268 3.64 -36.46 9.70
CA HIS A 268 5.03 -36.56 10.15
C HIS A 268 6.01 -37.01 9.08
N ALA A 269 5.53 -37.65 8.03
CA ALA A 269 6.37 -38.00 6.87
C ALA A 269 6.55 -36.82 5.91
N ALA A 270 5.57 -35.94 5.82
CA ALA A 270 5.52 -34.81 4.88
C ALA A 270 6.15 -33.53 5.45
N PHE A 271 5.87 -33.19 6.70
CA PHE A 271 6.24 -31.92 7.30
C PHE A 271 7.40 -32.03 8.29
N ASP A 272 8.23 -30.98 8.37
CA ASP A 272 9.40 -30.96 9.26
C ASP A 272 8.98 -30.94 10.73
N ARG A 273 7.85 -30.30 11.05
CA ARG A 273 7.26 -30.27 12.40
C ARG A 273 5.74 -30.34 12.32
N VAL A 274 5.14 -31.02 13.30
CA VAL A 274 3.69 -31.19 13.41
C VAL A 274 3.24 -30.85 14.82
N TYR A 275 2.24 -29.98 14.94
CA TYR A 275 1.66 -29.55 16.21
C TYR A 275 0.15 -29.74 16.20
N TYR A 276 -0.46 -29.82 17.41
CA TYR A 276 -1.88 -29.71 17.62
C TYR A 276 -2.24 -28.32 18.09
N GLN A 277 -3.24 -27.69 17.45
CA GLN A 277 -3.78 -26.41 17.92
C GLN A 277 -4.68 -26.62 19.12
N ILE A 278 -4.44 -25.85 20.19
CA ILE A 278 -5.38 -25.54 21.25
C ILE A 278 -5.86 -24.11 21.00
N ASP A 279 -7.18 -23.92 20.97
CA ASP A 279 -7.80 -22.64 20.65
C ASP A 279 -8.72 -22.18 21.78
N THR A 280 -8.88 -20.86 21.91
CA THR A 280 -9.83 -20.19 22.81
C THR A 280 -11.15 -19.86 22.13
N VAL A 281 -11.50 -20.53 21.03
CA VAL A 281 -12.78 -20.33 20.34
C VAL A 281 -13.94 -20.54 21.30
N GLU A 282 -15.00 -19.78 21.13
CA GLU A 282 -16.22 -19.92 21.90
C GLU A 282 -16.79 -21.35 21.80
N TYR A 283 -16.84 -21.96 22.94
CA TYR A 283 -17.57 -23.21 23.09
C TYR A 283 -19.00 -22.88 23.56
N ALA A 284 -19.98 -23.52 23.00
CA ALA A 284 -21.38 -23.34 23.42
C ALA A 284 -21.63 -23.86 24.85
N SER A 285 -20.70 -24.65 25.42
CA SER A 285 -20.78 -25.15 26.79
C SER A 285 -19.41 -25.63 27.29
N GLU A 286 -19.24 -25.66 28.61
CA GLU A 286 -18.09 -26.29 29.29
C GLU A 286 -17.86 -27.74 28.84
N THR A 287 -18.95 -28.48 28.61
CA THR A 287 -18.87 -29.86 28.13
C THR A 287 -18.18 -29.96 26.77
N LEU A 288 -18.53 -29.10 25.82
CA LEU A 288 -17.89 -29.10 24.50
C LEU A 288 -16.41 -28.73 24.59
N PHE A 289 -16.04 -27.81 25.47
CA PHE A 289 -14.66 -27.45 25.71
C PHE A 289 -13.85 -28.63 26.30
N ARG A 290 -14.40 -29.29 27.31
CA ARG A 290 -13.78 -30.50 27.91
C ARG A 290 -13.65 -31.62 26.86
N ASP A 291 -14.70 -31.91 26.12
CA ASP A 291 -14.67 -32.92 25.07
C ASP A 291 -13.60 -32.65 24.01
N HIS A 292 -13.37 -31.38 23.71
CA HIS A 292 -12.30 -30.98 22.79
C HIS A 292 -10.92 -31.26 23.39
N LEU A 293 -10.65 -30.83 24.63
CA LEU A 293 -9.38 -31.07 25.29
C LEU A 293 -9.13 -32.57 25.59
N GLU A 294 -10.18 -33.32 25.98
CA GLU A 294 -10.08 -34.78 26.14
C GLU A 294 -9.78 -35.44 24.80
N SER A 295 -10.33 -34.92 23.69
CA SER A 295 -9.99 -35.38 22.34
C SER A 295 -8.51 -35.18 22.05
N ILE A 296 -7.94 -34.03 22.38
CA ILE A 296 -6.50 -33.75 22.23
C ILE A 296 -5.70 -34.74 23.07
N ASP A 297 -6.08 -34.99 24.33
CA ASP A 297 -5.38 -35.96 25.17
C ASP A 297 -5.46 -37.38 24.61
N ILE A 298 -6.62 -37.77 24.11
CA ILE A 298 -6.80 -39.06 23.43
C ILE A 298 -5.86 -39.16 22.22
N TYR A 299 -5.70 -38.11 21.43
CA TYR A 299 -4.76 -38.11 20.32
C TYR A 299 -3.32 -38.22 20.75
N VAL A 300 -2.93 -37.47 21.81
CA VAL A 300 -1.61 -37.57 22.39
C VAL A 300 -1.36 -38.99 22.87
N CYS A 301 -2.36 -39.65 23.51
CA CYS A 301 -2.26 -41.05 23.92
C CYS A 301 -2.13 -42.00 22.72
N ARG A 302 -2.83 -41.73 21.62
CA ARG A 302 -2.73 -42.49 20.37
C ARG A 302 -1.39 -42.31 19.70
N CYS A 303 -0.89 -41.07 19.60
CA CYS A 303 0.46 -40.77 19.14
C CYS A 303 1.52 -41.52 19.97
N ARG A 304 1.34 -41.63 21.30
CA ARG A 304 2.20 -42.41 22.15
C ARG A 304 2.25 -43.91 21.77
N LYS A 305 1.09 -44.49 21.46
CA LYS A 305 1.00 -45.89 21.01
C LYS A 305 1.68 -46.15 19.69
N ILE A 306 1.68 -45.20 18.78
CA ILE A 306 2.36 -45.26 17.47
C ILE A 306 3.77 -44.65 17.51
N LYS A 307 4.31 -44.34 18.68
CA LYS A 307 5.63 -43.69 18.91
C LYS A 307 5.79 -42.27 18.34
N LEU A 308 4.69 -41.58 17.96
CA LEU A 308 4.70 -40.19 17.51
C LEU A 308 4.38 -39.19 18.63
N TYR A 309 4.13 -39.65 19.84
CA TYR A 309 3.74 -38.83 20.99
C TYR A 309 4.64 -37.62 21.22
N ARG A 310 5.98 -37.80 21.19
CA ARG A 310 6.94 -36.73 21.42
C ARG A 310 7.09 -35.78 20.24
N GLN A 311 6.54 -36.11 19.09
CA GLN A 311 6.67 -35.38 17.82
C GLN A 311 5.48 -34.46 17.53
N THR A 312 4.35 -34.63 18.24
CA THR A 312 3.12 -33.83 18.07
C THR A 312 2.76 -33.11 19.38
N PRO A 313 3.49 -32.06 19.77
CA PRO A 313 3.16 -31.28 20.95
C PRO A 313 1.96 -30.37 20.74
N PRO A 314 1.30 -29.93 21.84
CA PRO A 314 0.27 -28.90 21.75
C PRO A 314 0.86 -27.55 21.35
N LEU A 315 0.06 -26.70 20.71
CA LEU A 315 0.39 -25.33 20.37
C LEU A 315 -0.86 -24.47 20.55
N VAL A 316 -0.78 -23.46 21.40
CA VAL A 316 -1.87 -22.51 21.56
C VAL A 316 -1.84 -21.51 20.41
N ILE A 317 -2.90 -21.49 19.63
CA ILE A 317 -3.15 -20.48 18.58
C ILE A 317 -4.57 -19.97 18.77
N ASN A 318 -4.69 -18.70 19.09
CA ASN A 318 -5.98 -18.00 19.12
C ASN A 318 -6.21 -17.38 17.74
N ASP A 319 -7.20 -17.87 16.99
CA ASP A 319 -7.57 -17.25 15.73
C ASP A 319 -8.20 -15.88 16.01
N SER A 320 -7.52 -14.81 15.62
CA SER A 320 -7.90 -13.44 15.92
C SER A 320 -8.18 -12.66 14.65
N TYR A 321 -9.37 -12.09 14.59
CA TYR A 321 -9.89 -11.34 13.44
C TYR A 321 -10.02 -9.85 13.72
N TYR A 322 -9.92 -9.43 14.98
CA TYR A 322 -10.02 -8.06 15.45
C TYR A 322 -9.19 -7.84 16.71
N LEU A 323 -8.88 -6.57 17.02
CA LEU A 323 -7.91 -6.24 18.08
C LEU A 323 -8.49 -6.35 19.48
N ASP A 324 -9.71 -5.90 19.71
CA ASP A 324 -10.33 -5.79 21.03
C ASP A 324 -11.74 -6.40 21.02
N ALA A 325 -12.20 -6.93 22.14
CA ALA A 325 -13.48 -7.63 22.25
C ALA A 325 -14.69 -6.78 21.80
N GLU A 326 -14.60 -5.47 21.94
CA GLU A 326 -15.63 -4.52 21.52
C GLU A 326 -15.81 -4.43 19.99
N GLU A 327 -14.82 -4.93 19.22
CA GLU A 327 -14.90 -4.96 17.75
C GLU A 327 -15.62 -6.21 17.21
N ALA A 328 -16.01 -7.15 18.06
CA ALA A 328 -16.72 -8.37 17.64
C ALA A 328 -17.96 -8.11 16.73
N PRO A 329 -18.81 -7.10 16.98
CA PRO A 329 -19.91 -6.76 16.11
C PRO A 329 -19.49 -6.36 14.70
N LEU A 330 -18.28 -5.80 14.53
CA LEU A 330 -17.74 -5.45 13.21
C LEU A 330 -17.53 -6.69 12.34
N LYS A 331 -16.90 -7.74 12.89
CA LYS A 331 -16.69 -8.98 12.16
C LYS A 331 -18.02 -9.57 11.68
N SER A 332 -19.02 -9.63 12.57
CA SER A 332 -20.38 -10.07 12.22
C SER A 332 -21.00 -9.22 11.09
N LEU A 333 -20.81 -7.90 11.15
CA LEU A 333 -21.32 -6.97 10.14
C LEU A 333 -20.61 -7.15 8.79
N LEU A 334 -19.29 -7.29 8.79
CA LEU A 334 -18.49 -7.54 7.58
C LEU A 334 -18.88 -8.88 6.94
N ASN A 335 -19.07 -9.94 7.73
CA ASN A 335 -19.53 -11.23 7.24
C ASN A 335 -20.94 -11.14 6.60
N LYS A 336 -21.86 -10.36 7.20
CA LYS A 336 -23.19 -10.09 6.61
C LYS A 336 -23.08 -9.32 5.27
N VAL A 337 -22.15 -8.38 5.16
CA VAL A 337 -21.84 -7.70 3.88
C VAL A 337 -21.34 -8.68 2.83
N ALA A 338 -20.53 -9.66 3.23
CA ALA A 338 -20.06 -10.76 2.38
C ALA A 338 -21.14 -11.80 2.02
N GLY A 339 -22.32 -11.73 2.67
CA GLY A 339 -23.39 -12.72 2.50
C GLY A 339 -23.17 -14.02 3.30
N VAL A 340 -22.24 -14.00 4.25
CA VAL A 340 -21.95 -15.13 5.14
C VAL A 340 -22.72 -14.95 6.44
N VAL A 341 -23.43 -16.00 6.86
CA VAL A 341 -24.13 -16.02 8.14
C VAL A 341 -23.27 -16.82 9.13
N ASN A 342 -22.52 -16.12 9.97
CA ASN A 342 -21.76 -16.71 11.06
C ASN A 342 -22.39 -16.32 12.40
N ALA A 343 -22.20 -17.18 13.41
CA ALA A 343 -22.47 -16.80 14.80
C ALA A 343 -21.53 -15.67 15.21
N GLU A 344 -22.03 -14.71 15.98
CA GLU A 344 -21.18 -13.70 16.60
C GLU A 344 -20.24 -14.40 17.60
N SER A 345 -18.96 -14.08 17.53
CA SER A 345 -17.95 -14.55 18.45
C SER A 345 -17.27 -13.36 19.12
N ALA A 346 -17.47 -13.24 20.42
CA ALA A 346 -16.86 -12.17 21.21
C ALA A 346 -15.42 -12.52 21.68
N THR A 347 -14.93 -13.73 21.40
CA THR A 347 -13.65 -14.22 21.91
C THR A 347 -12.52 -14.23 20.87
N GLN A 348 -12.78 -13.89 19.60
CA GLN A 348 -11.79 -13.90 18.51
C GLN A 348 -11.00 -12.59 18.43
N TYR A 349 -10.77 -11.91 19.54
CA TYR A 349 -9.90 -10.74 19.62
C TYR A 349 -8.46 -11.14 19.95
N PHE A 350 -7.55 -10.19 19.78
CA PHE A 350 -6.13 -10.39 20.05
C PHE A 350 -5.87 -10.42 21.57
N LYS A 351 -5.71 -11.61 22.12
CA LYS A 351 -5.46 -11.83 23.54
C LYS A 351 -3.98 -11.77 23.85
N ASN A 352 -3.60 -11.10 24.93
CA ASN A 352 -2.27 -11.24 25.51
C ASN A 352 -2.16 -12.55 26.31
N SER A 353 -0.98 -12.84 26.87
CA SER A 353 -0.74 -14.08 27.62
C SER A 353 -1.70 -14.26 28.80
N LYS A 354 -1.96 -13.20 29.57
CA LYS A 354 -2.88 -13.23 30.71
C LYS A 354 -4.34 -13.43 30.26
N GLU A 355 -4.78 -12.70 29.26
CA GLU A 355 -6.14 -12.84 28.70
C GLU A 355 -6.36 -14.25 28.13
N THR A 356 -5.32 -14.82 27.50
CA THR A 356 -5.34 -16.21 27.03
C THR A 356 -5.53 -17.20 28.19
N ILE A 357 -4.77 -17.06 29.26
CA ILE A 357 -4.91 -17.90 30.46
C ILE A 357 -6.30 -17.76 31.07
N LEU A 358 -6.78 -16.53 31.28
CA LEU A 358 -8.10 -16.27 31.86
C LEU A 358 -9.23 -16.87 31.01
N ALA A 359 -9.11 -16.80 29.68
CA ALA A 359 -10.11 -17.40 28.80
C ALA A 359 -10.20 -18.92 28.95
N TYR A 360 -9.10 -19.59 29.28
CA TYR A 360 -9.15 -21.02 29.58
C TYR A 360 -9.63 -21.32 31.00
N GLU A 361 -9.31 -20.47 31.99
CA GLU A 361 -9.77 -20.62 33.39
C GLU A 361 -11.29 -20.45 33.52
N GLU A 362 -11.95 -19.76 32.60
CA GLU A 362 -13.42 -19.74 32.54
C GLU A 362 -14.04 -21.13 32.28
N TRP A 363 -13.31 -22.03 31.62
CA TRP A 363 -13.78 -23.36 31.22
C TRP A 363 -13.15 -24.49 31.98
N MET A 364 -12.02 -24.29 32.67
CA MET A 364 -11.26 -25.35 33.31
C MET A 364 -10.53 -24.85 34.57
N ASP A 365 -10.61 -25.64 35.62
CA ASP A 365 -9.83 -25.42 36.84
C ASP A 365 -8.32 -25.53 36.53
N ALA A 366 -7.55 -24.55 36.99
CA ALA A 366 -6.09 -24.56 36.87
C ALA A 366 -5.41 -25.77 37.49
N ALA A 367 -6.08 -26.43 38.44
CA ALA A 367 -5.62 -27.69 39.03
C ALA A 367 -5.91 -28.94 38.18
N ALA A 368 -6.62 -28.80 37.06
CA ALA A 368 -6.95 -29.94 36.21
C ALA A 368 -5.71 -30.43 35.43
N PRO A 369 -5.50 -31.77 35.31
CA PRO A 369 -4.32 -32.32 34.61
C PRO A 369 -4.14 -31.88 33.16
N LEU A 370 -5.22 -31.52 32.49
CA LEU A 370 -5.18 -31.03 31.10
C LEU A 370 -4.71 -29.58 31.01
N TYR A 371 -4.76 -28.81 32.10
CA TYR A 371 -4.35 -27.42 32.12
C TYR A 371 -2.85 -27.24 31.81
N GLU A 372 -2.01 -28.18 32.28
CA GLU A 372 -0.56 -28.16 31.94
C GLU A 372 -0.31 -28.16 30.44
N LYS A 373 -1.19 -28.77 29.62
CA LYS A 373 -1.05 -28.80 28.16
C LYS A 373 -1.32 -27.44 27.52
N ILE A 374 -2.16 -26.62 28.15
CA ILE A 374 -2.42 -25.23 27.69
C ILE A 374 -1.14 -24.41 27.93
N ILE A 375 -0.56 -24.54 29.13
CA ILE A 375 0.70 -23.86 29.47
C ILE A 375 1.85 -24.30 28.55
N ASP A 376 1.99 -25.62 28.35
CA ASP A 376 2.96 -26.16 27.39
C ASP A 376 2.71 -25.64 25.97
N GLY A 377 1.46 -25.57 25.54
CA GLY A 377 1.08 -25.06 24.23
C GLY A 377 1.40 -23.58 24.03
N MET A 378 1.26 -22.77 25.09
CA MET A 378 1.69 -21.36 25.08
C MET A 378 3.20 -21.25 24.98
N ALA A 379 3.96 -21.96 25.82
CA ALA A 379 5.42 -21.98 25.79
C ALA A 379 5.97 -22.50 24.45
N ASN A 380 5.31 -23.48 23.86
CA ASN A 380 5.67 -24.02 22.54
C ASN A 380 5.54 -22.96 21.41
N SER A 381 4.65 -21.96 21.53
CA SER A 381 4.56 -20.87 20.55
C SER A 381 5.85 -20.06 20.49
N THR A 382 6.46 -19.76 21.63
CA THR A 382 7.74 -19.06 21.72
C THR A 382 8.88 -19.92 21.17
N THR A 383 8.97 -21.18 21.63
CA THR A 383 10.00 -22.13 21.19
C THR A 383 9.93 -22.36 19.65
N LEU A 384 8.74 -22.45 19.10
CA LEU A 384 8.55 -22.59 17.66
C LEU A 384 9.07 -21.35 16.93
N THR A 385 8.67 -20.16 17.35
CA THR A 385 9.05 -18.90 16.67
C THR A 385 10.55 -18.63 16.78
N GLU A 386 11.21 -19.01 17.87
CA GLU A 386 12.67 -18.93 18.00
C GLU A 386 13.40 -19.79 16.97
N SER A 387 12.82 -20.93 16.62
CA SER A 387 13.41 -21.90 15.69
C SER A 387 13.17 -21.56 14.19
N ILE A 388 12.28 -20.64 13.89
CA ILE A 388 12.03 -20.15 12.53
C ILE A 388 13.04 -19.04 12.22
N ASP A 389 13.79 -19.18 11.14
CA ASP A 389 14.73 -18.15 10.65
C ASP A 389 14.44 -17.86 9.18
N PHE A 390 13.33 -17.17 8.94
CA PHE A 390 12.88 -16.81 7.61
C PHE A 390 12.29 -15.40 7.57
N LYS A 391 12.61 -14.69 6.48
CA LYS A 391 11.98 -13.43 6.06
C LYS A 391 11.82 -13.47 4.55
N ILE A 392 10.68 -12.98 4.06
CA ILE A 392 10.48 -12.81 2.61
C ILE A 392 11.54 -11.83 2.10
N PRO A 393 12.34 -12.20 1.09
CA PRO A 393 13.35 -11.33 0.52
C PRO A 393 12.73 -10.04 -0.04
N THR A 394 13.31 -8.90 0.31
CA THR A 394 12.88 -7.58 -0.18
C THR A 394 14.08 -6.66 -0.36
N GLY A 395 13.91 -5.61 -1.15
CA GLY A 395 14.95 -4.61 -1.34
C GLY A 395 16.04 -4.99 -2.34
N ILE A 396 15.94 -6.14 -2.97
CA ILE A 396 16.87 -6.62 -4.02
C ILE A 396 16.19 -6.43 -5.38
N ARG A 397 16.94 -5.96 -6.37
CA ARG A 397 16.44 -5.79 -7.73
C ARG A 397 16.41 -7.12 -8.49
N HIS A 398 15.24 -7.51 -8.98
CA HIS A 398 15.00 -8.69 -9.81
C HIS A 398 14.65 -8.27 -11.23
N LEU A 399 15.67 -7.93 -12.03
CA LEU A 399 15.50 -7.50 -13.41
C LEU A 399 15.56 -8.71 -14.36
N PRO A 400 14.53 -8.95 -15.20
CA PRO A 400 14.58 -9.99 -16.23
C PRO A 400 15.64 -9.66 -17.28
N LYS A 401 16.28 -10.67 -17.81
CA LYS A 401 17.27 -10.55 -18.89
C LYS A 401 16.57 -10.43 -20.24
N TYR A 402 17.07 -9.56 -21.09
CA TYR A 402 16.66 -9.48 -22.49
C TYR A 402 17.42 -10.52 -23.33
N GLU A 403 16.82 -11.68 -23.57
CA GLU A 403 17.47 -12.86 -24.18
C GLU A 403 17.41 -12.87 -25.71
N PHE A 404 16.77 -11.90 -26.36
CA PHE A 404 16.52 -11.89 -27.81
C PHE A 404 17.67 -11.24 -28.59
N VAL A 405 18.89 -11.58 -28.24
CA VAL A 405 20.11 -11.03 -28.81
C VAL A 405 21.00 -12.15 -29.32
N LYS A 406 21.86 -11.86 -30.32
CA LYS A 406 22.84 -12.80 -30.87
C LYS A 406 24.21 -12.69 -30.17
N THR A 407 24.45 -11.57 -29.49
CA THR A 407 25.69 -11.19 -28.83
C THR A 407 25.38 -10.88 -27.36
N THR A 408 25.91 -9.79 -26.82
CA THR A 408 25.52 -9.29 -25.48
C THR A 408 24.35 -8.33 -25.58
N VAL A 409 23.66 -8.10 -24.45
CA VAL A 409 22.57 -7.11 -24.41
C VAL A 409 23.11 -5.70 -24.61
N GLU A 410 24.33 -5.43 -24.16
CA GLU A 410 25.01 -4.14 -24.36
C GLU A 410 25.29 -3.89 -25.83
N ASP A 411 25.78 -4.89 -26.59
CA ASP A 411 26.00 -4.76 -28.05
C ASP A 411 24.67 -4.46 -28.77
N ALA A 412 23.60 -5.16 -28.41
CA ALA A 412 22.27 -4.93 -28.98
C ALA A 412 21.73 -3.53 -28.62
N PHE A 413 21.94 -3.10 -27.39
CA PHE A 413 21.55 -1.78 -26.93
C PHE A 413 22.26 -0.68 -27.75
N PHE A 414 23.56 -0.79 -27.93
CA PHE A 414 24.31 0.18 -28.74
C PHE A 414 23.93 0.13 -30.21
N GLU A 415 23.67 -1.05 -30.80
CA GLU A 415 23.15 -1.17 -32.17
C GLU A 415 21.85 -0.40 -32.38
N LYS A 416 20.90 -0.54 -31.46
CA LYS A 416 19.60 0.15 -31.53
C LYS A 416 19.74 1.65 -31.24
N LEU A 417 20.61 2.01 -30.31
CA LEU A 417 20.91 3.41 -30.00
C LEU A 417 21.53 4.14 -31.19
N GLU A 418 22.55 3.55 -31.84
CA GLU A 418 23.17 4.09 -33.05
C GLU A 418 22.16 4.26 -34.18
N ALA A 419 21.31 3.27 -34.43
CA ALA A 419 20.24 3.39 -35.42
C ALA A 419 19.31 4.58 -35.11
N GLY A 420 18.92 4.74 -33.85
CA GLY A 420 18.09 5.85 -33.40
C GLY A 420 18.79 7.23 -33.54
N VAL A 421 20.08 7.31 -33.21
CA VAL A 421 20.88 8.52 -33.40
C VAL A 421 20.93 8.92 -34.90
N GLN A 422 21.19 7.97 -35.78
CA GLN A 422 21.19 8.21 -37.24
C GLN A 422 19.83 8.70 -37.73
N GLU A 423 18.76 8.09 -37.24
CA GLU A 423 17.40 8.40 -37.67
C GLU A 423 16.84 9.69 -37.07
N ARG A 424 17.13 9.98 -35.78
CA ARG A 424 16.49 11.10 -35.05
C ARG A 424 17.37 12.35 -34.91
N LEU A 425 18.70 12.22 -34.94
CA LEU A 425 19.60 13.34 -34.63
C LEU A 425 20.40 13.80 -35.84
N VAL A 426 21.00 12.88 -36.59
CA VAL A 426 21.88 13.24 -37.70
C VAL A 426 21.16 14.03 -38.79
N GLY A 427 21.60 15.28 -39.02
CA GLY A 427 20.97 16.20 -39.99
C GLY A 427 19.63 16.76 -39.56
N LYS A 428 19.16 16.52 -38.34
CA LYS A 428 17.87 16.99 -37.83
C LYS A 428 17.99 17.95 -36.64
N VAL A 429 19.16 17.99 -36.00
CA VAL A 429 19.45 18.89 -34.85
C VAL A 429 20.54 19.89 -35.22
N ASP A 430 20.49 21.10 -34.64
CA ASP A 430 21.42 22.17 -34.96
C ASP A 430 22.83 21.94 -34.36
N ASN A 431 22.90 21.29 -33.20
CA ASN A 431 24.18 21.03 -32.48
C ASN A 431 24.30 19.57 -32.13
N LEU A 432 24.72 18.72 -33.07
CA LEU A 432 24.88 17.29 -32.82
C LEU A 432 25.88 16.94 -31.72
N ASP A 433 26.97 17.73 -31.58
CA ASP A 433 27.99 17.47 -30.56
C ASP A 433 27.42 17.57 -29.14
N GLN A 434 26.50 18.48 -28.91
CA GLN A 434 25.81 18.60 -27.62
C GLN A 434 24.96 17.35 -27.31
N TYR A 435 24.27 16.83 -28.31
CA TYR A 435 23.46 15.61 -28.15
C TYR A 435 24.35 14.37 -27.92
N LEU A 436 25.47 14.25 -28.61
CA LEU A 436 26.42 13.15 -28.40
C LEU A 436 27.02 13.20 -27.00
N ALA A 437 27.40 14.38 -26.51
CA ALA A 437 27.91 14.54 -25.14
C ALA A 437 26.88 14.13 -24.07
N GLU A 438 25.59 14.43 -24.27
CA GLU A 438 24.53 14.00 -23.34
C GLU A 438 24.31 12.48 -23.43
N LEU A 439 24.36 11.87 -24.63
CA LEU A 439 24.32 10.41 -24.77
C LEU A 439 25.46 9.71 -24.05
N GLU A 440 26.71 10.23 -24.16
CA GLU A 440 27.85 9.69 -23.43
C GLU A 440 27.64 9.75 -21.91
N LYS A 441 27.11 10.85 -21.41
CA LYS A 441 26.78 11.03 -19.99
C LYS A 441 25.72 10.04 -19.52
N GLU A 442 24.64 9.87 -20.27
CA GLU A 442 23.59 8.90 -19.93
C GLU A 442 24.08 7.45 -19.98
N CYS A 443 24.86 7.08 -21.04
CA CYS A 443 25.46 5.77 -21.16
C CYS A 443 26.40 5.43 -20.00
N ALA A 444 27.18 6.42 -19.51
CA ALA A 444 28.07 6.25 -18.37
C ALA A 444 27.32 5.89 -17.07
N ILE A 445 26.03 6.14 -17.00
CA ILE A 445 25.17 5.77 -15.86
C ILE A 445 24.40 4.48 -16.15
N ILE A 446 23.83 4.31 -17.33
CA ILE A 446 22.94 3.18 -17.66
C ILE A 446 23.71 1.86 -17.80
N VAL A 447 24.80 1.87 -18.58
CA VAL A 447 25.50 0.63 -18.96
C VAL A 447 26.21 -0.02 -17.74
N PRO A 448 27.05 0.68 -16.96
CA PRO A 448 27.75 0.04 -15.83
C PRO A 448 26.83 -0.48 -14.73
N ASN A 449 25.60 0.04 -14.66
CA ASN A 449 24.63 -0.33 -13.65
C ASN A 449 23.64 -1.42 -14.10
N GLY A 450 23.90 -2.07 -15.25
CA GLY A 450 23.12 -3.21 -15.75
C GLY A 450 21.66 -2.86 -16.06
N LEU A 451 21.42 -1.69 -16.64
CA LEU A 451 20.08 -1.23 -17.02
C LEU A 451 19.79 -1.44 -18.51
N CYS A 452 20.74 -1.95 -19.29
CA CYS A 452 20.53 -2.24 -20.72
C CYS A 452 19.37 -3.19 -20.95
N ASP A 453 19.22 -4.24 -20.14
CA ASP A 453 18.09 -5.16 -20.21
C ASP A 453 16.74 -4.43 -20.09
N TYR A 454 16.64 -3.51 -19.15
CA TYR A 454 15.42 -2.74 -18.90
C TYR A 454 15.03 -1.89 -20.13
N PHE A 455 15.99 -1.11 -20.66
CA PHE A 455 15.73 -0.31 -21.84
C PHE A 455 15.41 -1.15 -23.08
N MET A 456 16.05 -2.32 -23.22
CA MET A 456 15.81 -3.22 -24.34
C MET A 456 14.44 -3.90 -24.27
N ILE A 457 13.94 -4.23 -23.08
CA ILE A 457 12.58 -4.75 -22.88
C ILE A 457 11.56 -3.70 -23.34
N LEU A 458 11.74 -2.45 -22.92
CA LEU A 458 10.83 -1.36 -23.32
C LEU A 458 10.93 -1.04 -24.79
N TRP A 459 12.17 -1.01 -25.35
CA TRP A 459 12.37 -0.85 -26.78
C TRP A 459 11.63 -1.94 -27.59
N ASP A 460 11.70 -3.19 -27.16
CA ASP A 460 11.03 -4.33 -27.82
C ASP A 460 9.50 -4.14 -27.84
N ILE A 461 8.91 -3.75 -26.73
CA ILE A 461 7.46 -3.51 -26.61
C ILE A 461 7.03 -2.34 -27.51
N MET A 462 7.75 -1.22 -27.45
CA MET A 462 7.42 -0.02 -28.25
C MET A 462 7.66 -0.25 -29.75
N ASN A 463 8.74 -0.97 -30.11
CA ASN A 463 9.04 -1.33 -31.48
C ASN A 463 7.98 -2.28 -32.08
N TRP A 464 7.57 -3.28 -31.29
CA TRP A 464 6.48 -4.16 -31.72
C TRP A 464 5.18 -3.39 -31.95
N CYS A 465 4.80 -2.47 -31.08
CA CYS A 465 3.62 -1.61 -31.28
C CYS A 465 3.73 -0.82 -32.59
N ARG A 466 4.89 -0.22 -32.88
CA ARG A 466 5.15 0.53 -34.11
C ARG A 466 5.04 -0.37 -35.34
N GLU A 467 5.59 -1.58 -35.33
CA GLU A 467 5.46 -2.56 -36.41
C GLU A 467 4.02 -3.01 -36.66
N GLN A 468 3.19 -3.08 -35.60
CA GLN A 468 1.76 -3.38 -35.70
C GLN A 468 0.89 -2.17 -36.06
N GLY A 469 1.48 -0.98 -36.24
CA GLY A 469 0.74 0.25 -36.49
C GLY A 469 -0.13 0.70 -35.31
N ILE A 470 0.22 0.29 -34.10
CA ILE A 470 -0.41 0.73 -32.84
C ILE A 470 0.22 2.06 -32.45
N MET A 471 -0.59 3.12 -32.41
CA MET A 471 -0.13 4.45 -32.01
C MET A 471 0.10 4.46 -30.48
N THR A 472 1.31 4.80 -30.07
CA THR A 472 1.67 5.00 -28.67
C THR A 472 1.70 6.48 -28.30
N GLY A 473 1.68 6.79 -26.98
CA GLY A 473 1.83 8.16 -26.52
C GLY A 473 3.26 8.68 -26.72
N SER A 474 3.40 10.00 -26.89
CA SER A 474 4.70 10.64 -27.18
C SER A 474 5.67 10.62 -25.99
N GLY A 475 5.22 10.29 -24.80
CA GLY A 475 6.03 10.22 -23.58
C GLY A 475 5.34 10.76 -22.35
N ARG A 476 5.73 10.25 -21.20
CA ARG A 476 5.11 10.58 -19.92
C ARG A 476 6.13 10.56 -18.78
N GLY A 477 5.94 11.45 -17.80
CA GLY A 477 6.72 11.41 -16.57
C GLY A 477 8.18 11.84 -16.74
N SER A 478 9.06 11.22 -15.96
CA SER A 478 10.47 11.61 -15.90
C SER A 478 11.32 11.06 -17.05
N VAL A 479 10.90 9.96 -17.69
CA VAL A 479 11.63 9.34 -18.82
C VAL A 479 11.81 10.27 -20.01
N CYS A 480 10.92 11.25 -20.18
CA CYS A 480 11.06 12.29 -21.20
C CYS A 480 12.36 13.12 -21.05
N GLY A 481 13.05 13.04 -19.90
CA GLY A 481 14.35 13.65 -19.67
C GLY A 481 15.53 12.83 -20.17
N SER A 482 15.32 11.61 -20.71
CA SER A 482 16.38 10.75 -21.25
C SER A 482 16.47 10.85 -22.77
N LEU A 483 17.64 11.19 -23.27
CA LEU A 483 17.95 11.23 -24.69
C LEU A 483 18.11 9.81 -25.26
N ILE A 484 18.60 8.86 -24.47
CA ILE A 484 18.63 7.44 -24.82
C ILE A 484 17.20 6.92 -25.05
N ALA A 485 16.27 7.21 -24.15
CA ALA A 485 14.87 6.83 -24.32
C ALA A 485 14.25 7.44 -25.57
N TYR A 486 14.63 8.69 -25.92
CA TYR A 486 14.24 9.33 -27.16
C TYR A 486 14.80 8.61 -28.39
N CYS A 487 16.11 8.33 -28.42
CA CYS A 487 16.74 7.61 -29.54
C CYS A 487 16.22 6.15 -29.69
N LEU A 488 15.88 5.48 -28.58
CA LEU A 488 15.28 4.14 -28.59
C LEU A 488 13.75 4.14 -28.90
N TYR A 489 13.14 5.25 -29.24
CA TYR A 489 11.70 5.37 -29.50
C TYR A 489 10.80 4.96 -28.33
N ILE A 490 11.30 5.01 -27.10
CA ILE A 490 10.51 4.85 -25.87
C ILE A 490 9.69 6.14 -25.62
N THR A 491 10.26 7.29 -25.98
CA THR A 491 9.56 8.58 -25.97
C THR A 491 9.82 9.35 -27.28
N ASP A 492 8.88 10.23 -27.65
CA ASP A 492 9.01 11.15 -28.79
C ASP A 492 9.34 12.58 -28.37
N VAL A 493 9.62 12.80 -27.07
CA VAL A 493 9.99 14.10 -26.52
C VAL A 493 11.50 14.26 -26.54
N ASP A 494 11.99 15.24 -27.27
CA ASP A 494 13.41 15.60 -27.31
C ASP A 494 13.78 16.38 -26.02
N PRO A 495 14.58 15.79 -25.11
CA PRO A 495 14.85 16.41 -23.81
C PRO A 495 15.66 17.72 -23.92
N LEU A 496 16.56 17.82 -24.88
CA LEU A 496 17.39 19.04 -25.02
C LEU A 496 16.56 20.21 -25.57
N LYS A 497 15.69 19.93 -26.51
CA LYS A 497 14.77 20.93 -27.08
C LYS A 497 13.84 21.54 -26.04
N TYR A 498 13.36 20.72 -25.09
CA TYR A 498 12.45 21.15 -24.03
C TYR A 498 13.16 21.43 -22.70
N HIS A 499 14.49 21.47 -22.70
CA HIS A 499 15.31 21.77 -21.51
C HIS A 499 15.00 20.88 -20.31
N LEU A 500 14.72 19.59 -20.54
CA LEU A 500 14.50 18.60 -19.51
C LEU A 500 15.85 18.15 -18.92
N MET A 501 15.80 17.50 -17.75
CA MET A 501 16.99 17.07 -17.02
C MET A 501 16.98 15.56 -16.83
N PHE A 502 18.04 14.90 -17.28
CA PHE A 502 18.23 13.43 -17.10
C PHE A 502 18.30 13.05 -15.63
N GLU A 503 18.91 13.88 -14.78
CA GLU A 503 19.05 13.61 -13.33
C GLU A 503 17.71 13.49 -12.60
N ARG A 504 16.65 14.07 -13.14
CA ARG A 504 15.27 13.89 -12.63
C ARG A 504 14.76 12.49 -12.89
N PHE A 505 15.15 11.85 -13.99
CA PHE A 505 14.79 10.49 -14.36
C PHE A 505 15.69 9.49 -13.67
N LEU A 506 17.00 9.63 -13.86
CA LEU A 506 18.01 8.74 -13.32
C LEU A 506 19.26 9.54 -12.93
N ASN A 507 19.85 9.20 -11.79
CA ASN A 507 21.10 9.81 -11.37
C ASN A 507 22.00 8.79 -10.69
N GLU A 508 23.29 9.07 -10.67
CA GLU A 508 24.34 8.20 -10.15
C GLU A 508 24.09 7.74 -8.70
N THR A 509 23.55 8.62 -7.84
CA THR A 509 23.32 8.26 -6.43
C THR A 509 22.22 7.23 -6.21
N ARG A 510 21.33 7.06 -7.19
CA ARG A 510 20.26 6.03 -7.14
C ARG A 510 20.75 4.66 -7.58
N VAL A 511 21.70 4.61 -8.51
CA VAL A 511 22.06 3.38 -9.22
C VAL A 511 23.51 2.93 -9.02
N SER A 512 24.36 3.66 -8.28
CA SER A 512 25.77 3.29 -8.06
C SER A 512 26.00 2.46 -6.79
N GLY A 513 27.03 1.64 -6.81
CA GLY A 513 27.49 0.84 -5.68
C GLY A 513 26.46 -0.20 -5.21
N GLU A 514 26.28 -0.35 -3.91
CA GLU A 514 25.30 -1.29 -3.35
C GLU A 514 23.83 -0.94 -3.71
N ARG A 515 23.56 0.35 -3.97
CA ARG A 515 22.23 0.81 -4.39
C ARG A 515 21.83 0.32 -5.78
N ALA A 516 22.79 0.03 -6.65
CA ALA A 516 22.52 -0.53 -7.97
C ALA A 516 21.72 -1.87 -7.91
N LYS A 517 21.86 -2.60 -6.82
CA LYS A 517 21.16 -3.86 -6.56
C LYS A 517 19.85 -3.67 -5.78
N SER A 518 19.56 -2.45 -5.36
CA SER A 518 18.34 -2.15 -4.60
C SER A 518 17.10 -2.08 -5.51
N ALA A 519 15.96 -2.49 -4.98
CA ALA A 519 14.66 -2.34 -5.61
C ALA A 519 14.40 -0.88 -6.06
N ASP A 520 14.78 0.10 -5.23
CA ASP A 520 14.59 1.53 -5.51
C ASP A 520 15.50 2.07 -6.65
N SER A 521 16.37 1.26 -7.23
CA SER A 521 17.29 1.70 -8.30
C SER A 521 16.62 1.80 -9.68
N LEU A 522 15.52 1.07 -9.91
CA LEU A 522 14.80 1.13 -11.17
C LEU A 522 14.03 2.45 -11.29
N PRO A 523 14.20 3.20 -12.39
CA PRO A 523 13.35 4.35 -12.69
C PRO A 523 12.00 3.87 -13.24
N ASP A 524 10.92 4.62 -12.94
CA ASP A 524 9.62 4.37 -13.53
C ASP A 524 9.57 4.89 -14.96
N ILE A 525 9.21 4.03 -15.91
CA ILE A 525 8.98 4.40 -17.30
C ILE A 525 7.52 4.10 -17.66
N ASP A 526 6.71 5.13 -17.70
CA ASP A 526 5.30 5.03 -18.04
C ASP A 526 5.11 5.15 -19.56
N CYS A 527 4.33 4.24 -20.16
CA CYS A 527 3.98 4.28 -21.57
C CYS A 527 2.47 4.30 -21.76
N ASP A 528 2.00 5.25 -22.62
CA ASP A 528 0.58 5.37 -22.96
C ASP A 528 0.25 4.56 -24.22
N PHE A 529 -0.82 3.75 -24.15
CA PHE A 529 -1.33 2.91 -25.25
C PHE A 529 -2.81 3.18 -25.50
N PRO A 530 -3.33 2.91 -26.70
CA PRO A 530 -4.77 2.96 -26.94
C PRO A 530 -5.47 1.91 -26.06
N VAL A 531 -6.59 2.28 -25.47
CA VAL A 531 -7.36 1.37 -24.60
C VAL A 531 -7.75 0.09 -25.34
N ALA A 532 -8.12 0.20 -26.63
CA ALA A 532 -8.49 -0.93 -27.46
C ALA A 532 -7.36 -1.95 -27.69
N PHE A 533 -6.08 -1.56 -27.54
CA PHE A 533 -4.93 -2.44 -27.77
C PHE A 533 -4.16 -2.81 -26.52
N ARG A 534 -4.53 -2.27 -25.35
CA ARG A 534 -3.84 -2.52 -24.10
C ARG A 534 -3.69 -4.02 -23.79
N ASP A 535 -4.76 -4.78 -23.90
CA ASP A 535 -4.74 -6.22 -23.62
C ASP A 535 -3.92 -6.98 -24.67
N THR A 536 -3.95 -6.56 -25.93
CA THR A 536 -3.09 -7.11 -27.00
C THR A 536 -1.60 -6.91 -26.73
N VAL A 537 -1.22 -5.74 -26.17
CA VAL A 537 0.16 -5.47 -25.74
C VAL A 537 0.55 -6.41 -24.58
N LYS A 538 -0.32 -6.57 -23.60
CA LYS A 538 -0.08 -7.51 -22.47
C LYS A 538 0.05 -8.96 -22.96
N GLU A 539 -0.76 -9.39 -23.92
CA GLU A 539 -0.64 -10.71 -24.56
C GLU A 539 0.67 -10.86 -25.33
N TYR A 540 1.13 -9.80 -26.03
CA TYR A 540 2.45 -9.81 -26.66
C TYR A 540 3.56 -10.01 -25.63
N MET A 541 3.53 -9.25 -24.51
CA MET A 541 4.51 -9.41 -23.44
C MET A 541 4.53 -10.83 -22.89
N ALA A 542 3.35 -11.42 -22.60
CA ALA A 542 3.25 -12.79 -22.10
C ALA A 542 3.80 -13.82 -23.10
N ARG A 543 3.52 -13.66 -24.40
CA ARG A 543 4.07 -14.57 -25.44
C ARG A 543 5.56 -14.37 -25.63
N ARG A 544 6.06 -13.15 -25.49
CA ARG A 544 7.46 -12.79 -25.74
C ARG A 544 8.37 -13.21 -24.61
N TYR A 545 7.99 -12.89 -23.37
CA TYR A 545 8.80 -13.12 -22.17
C TYR A 545 8.48 -14.42 -21.44
N GLY A 546 7.36 -15.06 -21.78
CA GLY A 546 6.88 -16.33 -21.19
C GLY A 546 5.60 -16.16 -20.40
N VAL A 547 4.62 -17.02 -20.68
CA VAL A 547 3.31 -16.98 -20.00
C VAL A 547 3.41 -17.28 -18.50
N ASP A 548 4.45 -17.99 -18.08
CA ASP A 548 4.76 -18.31 -16.69
C ASP A 548 5.72 -17.29 -16.05
N HIS A 549 6.04 -16.18 -16.75
CA HIS A 549 6.95 -15.14 -16.28
C HIS A 549 6.33 -13.73 -16.36
N VAL A 550 5.10 -13.61 -16.87
CA VAL A 550 4.39 -12.34 -17.02
C VAL A 550 3.01 -12.44 -16.39
N CYS A 551 2.67 -11.52 -15.49
CA CYS A 551 1.34 -11.44 -14.90
C CYS A 551 0.86 -10.00 -14.72
N SER A 552 -0.44 -9.82 -14.53
CA SER A 552 -1.01 -8.55 -14.08
C SER A 552 -0.84 -8.39 -12.56
N VAL A 553 -0.94 -7.15 -12.08
CA VAL A 553 -0.89 -6.85 -10.64
C VAL A 553 -2.29 -6.94 -10.04
N GLY A 554 -2.40 -7.54 -8.86
CA GLY A 554 -3.61 -7.51 -8.06
C GLY A 554 -3.78 -6.16 -7.35
N THR A 555 -5.01 -5.69 -7.23
CA THR A 555 -5.36 -4.50 -6.45
C THR A 555 -6.52 -4.80 -5.53
N TYR A 556 -6.59 -4.05 -4.43
CA TYR A 556 -7.62 -4.24 -3.41
C TYR A 556 -8.42 -2.97 -3.22
N THR A 557 -9.73 -3.08 -3.43
CA THR A 557 -10.65 -1.97 -3.13
C THR A 557 -10.83 -1.90 -1.63
N ARG A 558 -10.52 -0.74 -1.06
CA ARG A 558 -10.66 -0.50 0.37
C ARG A 558 -11.99 0.16 0.68
N MET A 559 -12.54 -0.14 1.86
CA MET A 559 -13.77 0.46 2.34
C MET A 559 -13.52 1.95 2.67
N LYS A 560 -14.18 2.82 1.93
CA LYS A 560 -14.20 4.27 2.14
C LYS A 560 -15.47 4.67 2.89
N LEU A 561 -15.49 5.86 3.49
CA LEU A 561 -16.58 6.35 4.33
C LEU A 561 -17.97 6.16 3.70
N LYS A 562 -18.13 6.57 2.44
CA LYS A 562 -19.40 6.42 1.71
C LYS A 562 -19.78 4.96 1.49
N THR A 563 -18.81 4.11 1.20
CA THR A 563 -19.00 2.68 0.99
C THR A 563 -19.42 2.00 2.29
N CYS A 564 -18.70 2.28 3.42
CA CYS A 564 -19.05 1.74 4.74
C CYS A 564 -20.50 2.07 5.09
N LEU A 565 -20.88 3.34 5.02
CA LEU A 565 -22.24 3.78 5.36
C LEU A 565 -23.31 3.10 4.51
N LYS A 566 -23.07 2.93 3.19
CA LYS A 566 -24.03 2.27 2.29
C LYS A 566 -24.13 0.77 2.53
N ASP A 567 -23.02 0.09 2.68
CA ASP A 567 -23.00 -1.36 2.89
C ASP A 567 -23.61 -1.72 4.24
N PHE A 568 -23.25 -1.02 5.28
CA PHE A 568 -23.79 -1.25 6.63
C PHE A 568 -25.28 -0.84 6.73
N GLY A 569 -25.64 0.30 6.15
CA GLY A 569 -27.04 0.70 6.05
C GLY A 569 -27.91 -0.35 5.34
N LYS A 570 -27.39 -0.95 4.26
CA LYS A 570 -28.07 -2.05 3.55
C LYS A 570 -28.29 -3.27 4.46
N VAL A 571 -27.25 -3.70 5.19
CA VAL A 571 -27.35 -4.84 6.12
C VAL A 571 -28.36 -4.57 7.24
N MET A 572 -28.43 -3.32 7.70
CA MET A 572 -29.38 -2.88 8.73
C MET A 572 -30.81 -2.62 8.18
N GLY A 573 -31.03 -2.83 6.89
CA GLY A 573 -32.35 -2.66 6.27
C GLY A 573 -32.71 -1.23 5.90
N VAL A 574 -31.75 -0.29 5.92
CA VAL A 574 -31.99 1.09 5.47
C VAL A 574 -32.13 1.12 3.95
N PRO A 575 -33.21 1.69 3.39
CA PRO A 575 -33.42 1.72 1.94
C PRO A 575 -32.27 2.40 1.20
N PHE A 576 -31.82 1.80 0.10
CA PHE A 576 -30.70 2.30 -0.71
C PHE A 576 -30.86 3.77 -1.17
N ALA A 577 -32.11 4.17 -1.51
CA ALA A 577 -32.41 5.56 -1.89
C ALA A 577 -32.16 6.54 -0.74
N VAL A 578 -32.41 6.14 0.50
CA VAL A 578 -32.14 6.94 1.70
C VAL A 578 -30.63 7.10 1.88
N MET A 579 -29.89 5.97 1.82
CA MET A 579 -28.42 6.00 1.95
C MET A 579 -27.76 6.82 0.83
N ASN A 580 -28.24 6.73 -0.40
CA ASN A 580 -27.74 7.55 -1.49
C ASN A 580 -27.95 9.04 -1.26
N LYS A 581 -29.09 9.43 -0.70
CA LYS A 581 -29.38 10.82 -0.36
C LYS A 581 -28.46 11.33 0.76
N LEU A 582 -28.32 10.55 1.83
CA LEU A 582 -27.51 10.89 3.00
C LEU A 582 -26.02 11.04 2.67
N THR A 583 -25.53 10.19 1.76
CA THR A 583 -24.11 10.15 1.39
C THR A 583 -23.78 10.92 0.09
N LYS A 584 -24.72 11.75 -0.40
CA LYS A 584 -24.59 12.42 -1.71
C LYS A 584 -23.36 13.32 -1.77
N ASP A 585 -23.12 14.07 -0.72
CA ASP A 585 -22.07 15.10 -0.65
C ASP A 585 -20.70 14.51 -0.27
N ILE A 586 -20.63 13.23 0.12
CA ILE A 586 -19.37 12.53 0.40
C ILE A 586 -18.74 12.11 -0.94
N ASP A 587 -17.54 12.60 -1.23
CA ASP A 587 -16.80 12.28 -2.46
C ASP A 587 -16.04 10.96 -2.29
N ASP A 588 -16.25 9.99 -3.18
CA ASP A 588 -15.55 8.71 -3.16
C ASP A 588 -14.08 8.80 -3.60
N GLN A 589 -13.66 9.94 -4.18
CA GLN A 589 -12.29 10.15 -4.62
C GLN A 589 -11.36 10.58 -3.48
N ILE A 590 -11.92 11.13 -2.40
CA ILE A 590 -11.16 11.62 -1.25
C ILE A 590 -11.06 10.49 -0.21
N GLU A 591 -9.89 10.33 0.37
CA GLU A 591 -9.71 9.50 1.56
C GLU A 591 -10.16 10.29 2.78
N TYR A 592 -11.20 9.82 3.44
CA TYR A 592 -11.76 10.43 4.63
C TYR A 592 -11.32 9.69 5.88
N THR A 593 -11.08 10.46 6.91
CA THR A 593 -10.95 9.94 8.27
C THR A 593 -12.33 9.76 8.89
N TRP A 594 -12.40 9.07 10.01
CA TRP A 594 -13.64 8.92 10.77
C TRP A 594 -14.21 10.26 11.22
N GLY A 595 -13.34 11.23 11.60
CA GLY A 595 -13.72 12.57 11.96
C GLY A 595 -14.48 13.33 10.87
N ASP A 596 -14.17 13.07 9.60
CA ASP A 596 -14.83 13.72 8.47
C ASP A 596 -16.33 13.41 8.38
N LEU A 597 -16.77 12.25 8.88
CA LEU A 597 -18.21 11.93 8.98
C LEU A 597 -18.95 12.99 9.77
N PHE A 598 -18.38 13.46 10.88
CA PHE A 598 -19.01 14.47 11.74
C PHE A 598 -18.98 15.85 11.13
N ASN A 599 -17.93 16.18 10.35
CA ASN A 599 -17.88 17.41 9.57
C ASN A 599 -19.02 17.44 8.54
N TYR A 600 -19.28 16.32 7.85
CA TYR A 600 -20.41 16.21 6.94
C TYR A 600 -21.77 16.25 7.68
N ALA A 601 -21.89 15.56 8.80
CA ALA A 601 -23.08 15.57 9.62
C ALA A 601 -23.41 16.99 10.13
N ALA A 602 -22.41 17.81 10.45
CA ALA A 602 -22.61 19.20 10.86
C ALA A 602 -23.24 20.06 9.75
N THR A 603 -23.00 19.75 8.49
CA THR A 603 -23.55 20.48 7.33
C THR A 603 -24.90 19.93 6.84
N SER A 604 -25.27 18.72 7.24
CA SER A 604 -26.49 18.00 6.79
C SER A 604 -27.35 17.55 7.96
N ARG A 605 -28.47 18.23 8.16
CA ARG A 605 -29.42 17.89 9.25
C ARG A 605 -29.94 16.45 9.17
N GLU A 606 -30.10 15.92 7.96
CA GLU A 606 -30.59 14.54 7.76
C GLU A 606 -29.48 13.54 8.13
N LEU A 607 -28.24 13.78 7.71
CA LEU A 607 -27.08 12.94 8.07
C LEU A 607 -26.80 13.01 9.57
N PHE A 608 -26.94 14.18 10.18
CA PHE A 608 -26.77 14.36 11.62
C PHE A 608 -27.76 13.50 12.42
N ARG A 609 -29.04 13.52 12.04
CA ARG A 609 -30.05 12.66 12.66
C ARG A 609 -29.72 11.18 12.47
N PHE A 610 -29.34 10.80 11.25
CA PHE A 610 -28.97 9.41 10.95
C PHE A 610 -27.81 8.94 11.84
N VAL A 611 -26.79 9.77 12.03
CA VAL A 611 -25.64 9.47 12.91
C VAL A 611 -26.09 9.30 14.37
N GLN A 612 -27.06 10.12 14.83
CA GLN A 612 -27.61 10.01 16.19
C GLN A 612 -28.51 8.78 16.36
N ASP A 613 -29.30 8.43 15.33
CA ASP A 613 -30.26 7.31 15.37
C ASP A 613 -29.56 5.95 15.21
N HIS A 614 -28.32 5.91 14.67
CA HIS A 614 -27.59 4.69 14.39
C HIS A 614 -26.14 4.73 14.93
N PRO A 615 -25.94 4.89 16.25
CA PRO A 615 -24.61 5.00 16.85
C PRO A 615 -23.73 3.77 16.64
N GLU A 616 -24.33 2.55 16.63
CA GLU A 616 -23.59 1.30 16.41
C GLU A 616 -23.05 1.22 14.97
N LEU A 617 -23.85 1.58 13.96
CA LEU A 617 -23.39 1.64 12.57
C LEU A 617 -22.25 2.63 12.40
N VAL A 618 -22.42 3.80 12.99
CA VAL A 618 -21.42 4.87 12.95
C VAL A 618 -20.12 4.41 13.60
N HIS A 619 -20.21 3.74 14.74
CA HIS A 619 -19.06 3.20 15.46
C HIS A 619 -18.34 2.12 14.63
N MET A 620 -19.10 1.15 14.04
CA MET A 620 -18.49 0.13 13.19
C MET A 620 -17.83 0.70 11.95
N THR A 621 -18.36 1.80 11.38
CA THR A 621 -17.74 2.50 10.26
C THR A 621 -16.30 2.92 10.57
N LYS A 622 -16.02 3.33 11.81
CA LYS A 622 -14.70 3.73 12.26
C LYS A 622 -13.65 2.64 12.03
N TYR A 623 -13.94 1.43 12.44
CA TYR A 623 -13.02 0.29 12.33
C TYR A 623 -12.97 -0.31 10.93
N ALA A 624 -14.04 -0.12 10.15
CA ALA A 624 -14.12 -0.63 8.79
C ALA A 624 -13.38 0.23 7.76
N LEU A 625 -13.08 1.50 8.08
CA LEU A 625 -12.34 2.37 7.17
C LEU A 625 -10.99 1.75 6.84
N THR A 626 -10.65 1.79 5.55
CA THR A 626 -9.41 1.24 4.98
C THR A 626 -9.31 -0.29 4.88
N GLN A 627 -10.28 -1.04 5.42
CA GLN A 627 -10.32 -2.51 5.28
C GLN A 627 -10.49 -2.94 3.82
N CYS A 628 -9.85 -4.04 3.43
CA CYS A 628 -10.01 -4.59 2.09
C CYS A 628 -11.39 -5.21 1.91
N LYS A 629 -12.10 -4.77 0.86
CA LYS A 629 -13.45 -5.27 0.53
C LYS A 629 -13.43 -6.32 -0.56
N THR A 630 -12.72 -6.05 -1.65
CA THR A 630 -12.65 -6.93 -2.82
C THR A 630 -11.31 -6.81 -3.52
N GLY A 631 -10.88 -7.89 -4.15
CA GLY A 631 -9.75 -7.87 -5.08
C GLY A 631 -10.19 -7.59 -6.51
N SER A 632 -9.32 -6.97 -7.28
CA SER A 632 -9.49 -6.70 -8.70
C SER A 632 -8.14 -6.73 -9.44
N VAL A 633 -8.20 -6.77 -10.77
CA VAL A 633 -7.03 -6.70 -11.62
C VAL A 633 -6.64 -5.24 -11.82
N HIS A 634 -5.37 -4.89 -11.59
CA HIS A 634 -4.87 -3.56 -11.93
C HIS A 634 -5.02 -3.32 -13.44
N PRO A 635 -5.60 -2.20 -13.87
CA PRO A 635 -5.88 -2.00 -15.30
C PRO A 635 -4.64 -1.93 -16.17
N SER A 636 -3.53 -1.41 -15.66
CA SER A 636 -2.32 -1.13 -16.45
C SER A 636 -1.13 -2.00 -16.08
N ALA A 637 -0.87 -2.19 -14.79
CA ALA A 637 0.37 -2.78 -14.32
C ALA A 637 0.55 -4.26 -14.72
N VAL A 638 1.74 -4.55 -15.23
CA VAL A 638 2.21 -5.89 -15.63
C VAL A 638 3.58 -6.11 -15.00
N ILE A 639 3.80 -7.29 -14.46
CA ILE A 639 5.09 -7.72 -13.91
C ILE A 639 5.75 -8.65 -14.89
N ILE A 640 7.06 -8.50 -15.09
CA ILE A 640 7.91 -9.46 -15.76
C ILE A 640 8.93 -9.93 -14.72
N VAL A 641 8.98 -11.24 -14.46
CA VAL A 641 9.93 -11.83 -13.51
C VAL A 641 11.12 -12.48 -14.24
N PRO A 642 12.32 -12.53 -13.59
CA PRO A 642 13.46 -13.29 -14.11
C PRO A 642 13.13 -14.78 -14.23
N LYS A 643 13.79 -15.44 -15.19
CA LYS A 643 13.67 -16.90 -15.41
C LYS A 643 14.59 -17.73 -14.54
N GLU A 644 15.53 -17.07 -13.86
CA GLU A 644 16.52 -17.69 -12.98
C GLU A 644 16.53 -16.93 -11.64
N ASP A 645 16.72 -17.67 -10.55
CA ASP A 645 16.96 -17.07 -9.24
C ASP A 645 18.41 -16.56 -9.10
N GLU A 646 18.78 -16.04 -7.93
CA GLU A 646 20.12 -15.51 -7.65
C GLU A 646 21.25 -16.55 -7.78
N ASP A 647 20.90 -17.82 -7.62
CA ASP A 647 21.83 -18.96 -7.74
C ASP A 647 21.86 -19.56 -9.18
N GLY A 648 21.08 -19.01 -10.10
CA GLY A 648 20.97 -19.45 -11.49
C GLY A 648 20.06 -20.66 -11.69
N HIS A 649 19.19 -20.98 -10.73
CA HIS A 649 18.20 -22.04 -10.89
C HIS A 649 16.95 -21.52 -11.61
N PRO A 650 16.36 -22.31 -12.52
CA PRO A 650 15.12 -21.94 -13.19
C PRO A 650 13.99 -21.71 -12.19
N ILE A 651 13.28 -20.59 -12.35
CA ILE A 651 12.18 -20.20 -11.48
C ILE A 651 11.12 -19.44 -12.31
N ASP A 652 9.86 -19.63 -11.98
CA ASP A 652 8.72 -18.98 -12.61
C ASP A 652 7.99 -18.03 -11.63
N LEU A 653 6.89 -17.42 -12.07
CA LEU A 653 6.02 -16.55 -11.24
C LEU A 653 5.67 -17.19 -9.90
N TYR A 654 5.37 -18.48 -9.90
CA TYR A 654 4.88 -19.18 -8.71
C TYR A 654 5.98 -19.48 -7.69
N GLY A 655 7.22 -19.39 -8.07
CA GLY A 655 8.37 -19.48 -7.16
C GLY A 655 8.77 -18.10 -6.60
N TRP A 656 8.38 -17.03 -7.28
CA TRP A 656 8.71 -15.66 -6.86
C TRP A 656 7.69 -15.04 -5.93
N MET A 657 6.39 -15.21 -6.21
CA MET A 657 5.34 -14.49 -5.48
C MET A 657 4.02 -15.27 -5.44
N PRO A 658 3.13 -14.98 -4.46
CA PRO A 658 1.81 -15.59 -4.43
C PRO A 658 0.94 -15.10 -5.58
N MET A 659 0.25 -16.03 -6.22
CA MET A 659 -0.51 -15.81 -7.44
C MET A 659 -1.95 -16.26 -7.31
N LYS A 660 -2.87 -15.54 -7.97
CA LYS A 660 -4.31 -15.83 -7.98
C LYS A 660 -4.92 -15.60 -9.33
N ARG A 661 -6.02 -16.29 -9.63
CA ARG A 661 -6.87 -15.96 -10.78
C ARG A 661 -8.03 -15.04 -10.35
N MET A 662 -8.12 -13.87 -10.99
CA MET A 662 -9.23 -12.93 -10.81
C MET A 662 -9.90 -12.69 -12.16
N GLY A 663 -11.18 -13.07 -12.28
CA GLY A 663 -11.91 -12.96 -13.56
C GLY A 663 -11.23 -13.70 -14.73
N GLY A 664 -10.54 -14.82 -14.45
CA GLY A 664 -9.79 -15.59 -15.46
C GLY A 664 -8.36 -15.09 -15.71
N VAL A 665 -8.00 -13.89 -15.25
CA VAL A 665 -6.66 -13.29 -15.41
C VAL A 665 -5.74 -13.72 -14.26
N LEU A 666 -4.51 -14.11 -14.58
CA LEU A 666 -3.47 -14.39 -13.58
C LEU A 666 -2.92 -13.07 -13.01
N VAL A 667 -2.97 -12.93 -11.69
CA VAL A 667 -2.51 -11.73 -10.99
C VAL A 667 -1.63 -12.09 -9.80
N SER A 668 -0.72 -11.18 -9.43
CA SER A 668 -0.04 -11.26 -8.14
C SER A 668 -1.04 -11.03 -7.01
N GLU A 669 -0.91 -11.74 -5.89
CA GLU A 669 -1.67 -11.40 -4.69
C GLU A 669 -1.12 -10.16 -3.98
N TRP A 670 0.16 -9.84 -4.14
CA TRP A 670 0.73 -8.62 -3.56
C TRP A 670 0.29 -7.37 -4.33
N GLU A 671 0.00 -6.30 -3.60
CA GLU A 671 -0.28 -4.97 -4.19
C GLU A 671 0.99 -4.35 -4.82
N GLY A 672 0.80 -3.50 -5.82
CA GLY A 672 1.89 -2.85 -6.55
C GLY A 672 2.94 -2.18 -5.67
N LYS A 673 2.53 -1.49 -4.59
CA LYS A 673 3.45 -0.82 -3.64
C LYS A 673 4.41 -1.78 -2.90
N TYR A 674 4.03 -3.04 -2.73
CA TYR A 674 4.88 -4.08 -2.14
C TYR A 674 5.74 -4.77 -3.19
N ILE A 675 5.24 -4.90 -4.42
CA ILE A 675 6.00 -5.40 -5.56
C ILE A 675 7.16 -4.47 -5.89
N ASP A 676 6.92 -3.15 -5.90
CA ASP A 676 7.96 -2.13 -6.08
C ASP A 676 9.08 -2.30 -5.03
N LYS A 677 8.72 -2.51 -3.75
CA LYS A 677 9.70 -2.78 -2.67
C LYS A 677 10.41 -4.13 -2.81
N SER A 678 9.81 -5.09 -3.46
CA SER A 678 10.40 -6.41 -3.73
C SER A 678 11.34 -6.40 -4.94
N GLY A 679 11.38 -5.31 -5.71
CA GLY A 679 12.35 -5.08 -6.77
C GLY A 679 12.07 -5.79 -8.09
N PHE A 680 10.86 -6.28 -8.31
CA PHE A 680 10.44 -6.82 -9.60
C PHE A 680 10.18 -5.70 -10.61
N LEU A 681 10.44 -6.01 -11.88
CA LEU A 681 10.12 -5.11 -12.97
C LEU A 681 8.60 -5.02 -13.14
N LYS A 682 8.05 -3.84 -12.86
CA LYS A 682 6.64 -3.50 -13.04
C LYS A 682 6.51 -2.46 -14.15
N GLU A 683 5.80 -2.81 -15.20
CA GLU A 683 5.52 -1.94 -16.34
C GLU A 683 4.06 -1.48 -16.32
N ASP A 684 3.83 -0.19 -16.45
CA ASP A 684 2.49 0.39 -16.51
C ASP A 684 2.05 0.60 -17.97
N ILE A 685 1.24 -0.33 -18.49
CA ILE A 685 0.62 -0.26 -19.81
C ILE A 685 -0.64 0.61 -19.71
N LEU A 686 -0.43 1.93 -19.72
CA LEU A 686 -1.50 2.89 -19.45
C LEU A 686 -2.43 3.04 -20.65
N GLY A 687 -3.73 2.83 -20.42
CA GLY A 687 -4.75 3.01 -21.46
C GLY A 687 -5.20 4.46 -21.60
N LEU A 688 -5.04 5.07 -22.78
CA LEU A 688 -5.45 6.43 -23.08
C LEU A 688 -6.46 6.47 -24.23
N ASN A 689 -7.73 6.77 -23.93
CA ASN A 689 -8.83 6.88 -24.91
C ASN A 689 -8.54 7.88 -26.03
N GLN A 690 -7.71 8.88 -25.78
CA GLN A 690 -7.37 9.89 -26.79
C GLN A 690 -6.59 9.27 -27.95
N LEU A 691 -5.75 8.28 -27.70
CA LEU A 691 -5.01 7.56 -28.76
C LEU A 691 -5.96 6.74 -29.66
N ASP A 692 -7.04 6.17 -29.09
CA ASP A 692 -8.09 5.50 -29.89
C ASP A 692 -8.82 6.50 -30.79
N LYS A 693 -9.13 7.71 -30.28
CA LYS A 693 -9.73 8.78 -31.06
C LYS A 693 -8.81 9.20 -32.21
N PHE A 694 -7.52 9.43 -31.93
CA PHE A 694 -6.53 9.81 -32.95
C PHE A 694 -6.40 8.75 -34.04
N SER A 695 -6.26 7.48 -33.67
CA SER A 695 -6.21 6.36 -34.62
C SER A 695 -7.45 6.32 -35.52
N SER A 696 -8.63 6.58 -34.96
CA SER A 696 -9.89 6.62 -35.68
C SER A 696 -9.94 7.82 -36.64
N ILE A 697 -9.51 8.99 -36.19
CA ILE A 697 -9.47 10.23 -37.01
C ILE A 697 -8.52 10.04 -38.19
N LEU A 698 -7.32 9.54 -37.98
CA LEU A 698 -6.34 9.30 -39.03
C LEU A 698 -6.84 8.31 -40.09
N LYS A 699 -7.50 7.21 -39.65
CA LYS A 699 -8.14 6.26 -40.57
C LYS A 699 -9.25 6.91 -41.42
N LEU A 700 -10.06 7.79 -40.80
CA LEU A 700 -11.11 8.53 -41.53
C LEU A 700 -10.53 9.53 -42.54
N ILE A 701 -9.46 10.25 -42.20
CA ILE A 701 -8.76 11.16 -43.09
C ILE A 701 -8.18 10.37 -44.27
N ALA A 702 -7.45 9.28 -44.00
CA ALA A 702 -6.88 8.44 -45.06
C ALA A 702 -7.96 7.88 -45.98
N LYS A 703 -9.12 7.48 -45.48
CA LYS A 703 -10.24 6.96 -46.25
C LYS A 703 -10.90 8.03 -47.09
N ASN A 704 -11.20 9.20 -46.52
CA ASN A 704 -12.06 10.22 -47.12
C ASN A 704 -11.27 11.21 -47.99
N ARG A 705 -10.06 11.59 -47.53
CA ARG A 705 -9.21 12.59 -48.24
C ARG A 705 -8.06 11.98 -49.02
N LYS A 706 -7.78 10.65 -48.83
CA LYS A 706 -6.62 9.94 -49.40
C LYS A 706 -5.26 10.53 -48.98
N GLU A 707 -5.23 11.16 -47.82
CA GLU A 707 -4.05 11.76 -47.21
C GLU A 707 -3.61 10.89 -46.05
N GLN A 708 -2.33 10.71 -45.90
CA GLN A 708 -1.71 10.12 -44.70
C GLN A 708 -1.05 11.24 -43.90
N ILE A 709 -1.44 11.39 -42.65
CA ILE A 709 -0.90 12.37 -41.72
C ILE A 709 -0.02 11.67 -40.70
N ASP A 710 1.22 12.10 -40.57
CA ASP A 710 2.07 11.76 -39.43
C ASP A 710 1.88 12.82 -38.34
N VAL A 711 1.36 12.41 -37.19
CA VAL A 711 1.10 13.30 -36.04
C VAL A 711 2.34 14.00 -35.55
N ASN A 712 3.53 13.39 -35.68
CA ASN A 712 4.80 13.95 -35.23
C ASN A 712 5.28 15.13 -36.11
N THR A 713 4.68 15.31 -37.31
CA THR A 713 5.01 16.39 -38.23
C THR A 713 4.02 17.56 -38.19
N ILE A 714 2.97 17.47 -37.36
CA ILE A 714 1.99 18.54 -37.23
C ILE A 714 2.63 19.78 -36.58
N PRO A 715 2.54 20.96 -37.19
CA PRO A 715 3.10 22.17 -36.61
C PRO A 715 2.31 22.62 -35.37
N PHE A 716 3.01 23.05 -34.30
CA PHE A 716 2.39 23.53 -33.07
C PHE A 716 1.98 25.01 -33.07
N GLY A 717 2.15 25.73 -34.16
CA GLY A 717 1.95 27.17 -34.27
C GLY A 717 0.67 27.60 -34.99
N ASP A 718 -0.34 26.74 -35.16
CA ASP A 718 -1.57 27.07 -35.83
C ASP A 718 -2.45 28.01 -35.00
N GLU A 719 -2.54 29.29 -35.41
CA GLU A 719 -3.34 30.30 -34.70
C GLU A 719 -4.84 29.98 -34.66
N GLU A 720 -5.38 29.28 -35.68
CA GLU A 720 -6.79 28.92 -35.68
C GLU A 720 -7.10 27.93 -34.57
N VAL A 721 -6.22 26.97 -34.33
CA VAL A 721 -6.35 26.02 -33.22
C VAL A 721 -6.35 26.75 -31.86
N PHE A 722 -5.46 27.72 -31.65
CA PHE A 722 -5.46 28.50 -30.41
C PHE A 722 -6.72 29.35 -30.24
N ARG A 723 -7.37 29.81 -31.32
CA ARG A 723 -8.67 30.50 -31.22
C ARG A 723 -9.77 29.61 -30.65
N TYR A 724 -9.74 28.29 -30.87
CA TYR A 724 -10.67 27.34 -30.23
C TYR A 724 -10.44 27.29 -28.73
N PHE A 725 -9.19 27.16 -28.28
CA PHE A 725 -8.87 27.21 -26.86
C PHE A 725 -9.28 28.55 -26.23
N GLN A 726 -9.01 29.67 -26.83
CA GLN A 726 -9.40 31.00 -26.33
C GLN A 726 -10.91 31.17 -26.20
N ARG A 727 -11.71 30.44 -26.98
CA ARG A 727 -13.17 30.38 -26.88
C ARG A 727 -13.64 29.34 -25.85
N GLY A 728 -12.74 28.54 -25.32
CA GLY A 728 -13.03 27.42 -24.44
C GLY A 728 -13.75 26.27 -25.17
N TRP A 729 -13.55 26.11 -26.47
CA TRP A 729 -14.10 25.01 -27.27
C TRP A 729 -13.12 23.85 -27.32
N CYS A 730 -12.93 23.21 -26.16
CA CYS A 730 -11.94 22.15 -25.98
C CYS A 730 -12.49 20.95 -25.17
N GLU A 731 -13.81 20.68 -25.31
CA GLU A 731 -14.48 19.59 -24.56
C GLU A 731 -13.83 18.21 -24.81
N ASP A 732 -13.41 17.95 -26.03
CA ASP A 732 -12.79 16.67 -26.43
C ASP A 732 -11.27 16.65 -26.38
N VAL A 733 -10.64 17.75 -25.95
CA VAL A 733 -9.19 17.80 -25.78
C VAL A 733 -8.79 17.21 -24.45
N PHE A 734 -7.85 16.26 -24.49
CA PHE A 734 -7.35 15.59 -23.28
C PHE A 734 -6.91 16.59 -22.20
N GLN A 735 -7.37 16.40 -20.98
CA GLN A 735 -7.21 17.28 -19.80
C GLN A 735 -7.90 18.65 -19.91
N PHE A 736 -8.28 19.18 -21.08
CA PHE A 736 -8.90 20.49 -21.24
C PHE A 736 -10.43 20.48 -21.20
N GLY A 737 -11.06 19.31 -21.29
CA GLY A 737 -12.52 19.16 -21.37
C GLY A 737 -13.30 19.46 -20.09
N ALA A 738 -12.65 19.70 -18.95
CA ALA A 738 -13.32 20.09 -17.72
C ALA A 738 -13.74 21.57 -17.74
N MET A 739 -14.95 21.88 -17.26
CA MET A 739 -15.51 23.25 -17.29
C MET A 739 -14.58 24.28 -16.66
N GLY A 740 -13.91 23.93 -15.56
CA GLY A 740 -12.94 24.82 -14.90
C GLY A 740 -11.77 25.21 -15.81
N LEU A 741 -11.17 24.23 -16.49
CA LEU A 741 -10.05 24.50 -17.40
C LEU A 741 -10.50 25.16 -18.69
N MET A 742 -11.69 24.85 -19.21
CA MET A 742 -12.29 25.59 -20.35
C MET A 742 -12.48 27.07 -20.01
N ASN A 743 -12.94 27.40 -18.81
CA ASN A 743 -13.05 28.80 -18.35
C ASN A 743 -11.66 29.45 -18.21
N TYR A 744 -10.70 28.71 -17.66
CA TYR A 744 -9.32 29.17 -17.53
C TYR A 744 -8.69 29.48 -18.90
N CYS A 745 -9.02 28.69 -19.96
CA CYS A 745 -8.62 29.00 -21.35
C CYS A 745 -9.21 30.32 -21.87
N ARG A 746 -10.47 30.61 -21.54
CA ARG A 746 -11.12 31.90 -21.95
C ARG A 746 -10.44 33.11 -21.29
N GLU A 747 -9.99 32.96 -20.04
CA GLU A 747 -9.31 33.99 -19.27
C GLU A 747 -7.86 34.18 -19.72
N ALA A 748 -7.11 33.06 -19.79
CA ALA A 748 -5.68 33.05 -20.11
C ALA A 748 -5.39 33.34 -21.61
N LYS A 749 -6.34 33.04 -22.49
CA LYS A 749 -6.21 33.26 -23.97
C LYS A 749 -4.89 32.69 -24.52
N PRO A 750 -4.65 31.38 -24.46
CA PRO A 750 -3.40 30.77 -24.91
C PRO A 750 -3.18 31.05 -26.40
N HIS A 751 -1.91 31.25 -26.80
CA HIS A 751 -1.47 31.47 -28.18
C HIS A 751 -0.26 30.64 -28.59
N SER A 752 0.24 29.81 -27.69
CA SER A 752 1.35 28.90 -27.93
C SER A 752 1.12 27.56 -27.20
N LEU A 753 1.88 26.53 -27.58
CA LEU A 753 1.91 25.25 -26.86
C LEU A 753 2.45 25.44 -25.47
N ASP A 754 3.44 26.30 -25.25
CA ASP A 754 4.02 26.59 -23.94
C ASP A 754 2.99 27.17 -22.98
N ASP A 755 2.08 28.02 -23.45
CA ASP A 755 0.95 28.47 -22.64
C ASP A 755 0.07 27.30 -22.17
N LEU A 756 -0.27 26.39 -23.09
CA LEU A 756 -1.10 25.22 -22.74
C LEU A 756 -0.39 24.28 -21.73
N ILE A 757 0.93 24.08 -21.90
CA ILE A 757 1.74 23.31 -20.98
C ILE A 757 1.74 23.96 -19.58
N ALA A 758 2.00 25.29 -19.50
CA ALA A 758 1.99 26.03 -18.26
C ALA A 758 0.60 25.99 -17.58
N MET A 759 -0.46 26.16 -18.37
CA MET A 759 -1.85 26.13 -17.86
C MET A 759 -2.20 24.78 -17.24
N THR A 760 -1.82 23.66 -17.85
CA THR A 760 -2.08 22.32 -17.28
C THR A 760 -1.28 22.06 -15.99
N ALA A 761 -0.10 22.66 -15.87
CA ALA A 761 0.71 22.56 -14.66
C ALA A 761 0.16 23.44 -13.52
N LEU A 762 -0.37 24.62 -13.82
CA LEU A 762 -0.88 25.61 -12.85
C LEU A 762 -2.32 25.30 -12.39
N PHE A 763 -3.13 24.65 -13.24
CA PHE A 763 -4.52 24.30 -12.89
C PHE A 763 -4.58 23.01 -12.08
N ARG A 764 -3.97 23.02 -10.90
CA ARG A 764 -3.94 21.91 -9.91
C ARG A 764 -4.14 22.48 -8.50
N PRO A 765 -4.65 21.70 -7.53
CA PRO A 765 -4.95 22.20 -6.19
C PRO A 765 -3.83 23.03 -5.55
N GLY A 766 -2.59 22.54 -5.51
CA GLY A 766 -1.48 23.25 -4.90
C GLY A 766 -1.18 24.64 -5.50
N PRO A 767 -0.92 24.77 -6.81
CA PRO A 767 -0.76 26.08 -7.46
C PRO A 767 -2.02 26.96 -7.39
N MET A 768 -3.21 26.36 -7.40
CA MET A 768 -4.47 27.11 -7.27
C MET A 768 -4.65 27.68 -5.87
N ASP A 769 -4.27 26.97 -4.80
CA ASP A 769 -4.34 27.44 -3.42
C ASP A 769 -3.50 28.70 -3.18
N VAL A 770 -2.37 28.83 -3.88
CA VAL A 770 -1.51 30.03 -3.84
C VAL A 770 -1.80 31.01 -4.95
N LYS A 771 -2.92 30.84 -5.71
CA LYS A 771 -3.34 31.70 -6.81
C LYS A 771 -2.31 31.91 -7.92
N ALA A 772 -1.42 30.95 -8.15
CA ALA A 772 -0.42 31.03 -9.19
C ALA A 772 -1.04 31.08 -10.59
N HIS A 773 -2.15 30.35 -10.81
CA HIS A 773 -2.91 30.34 -12.05
C HIS A 773 -3.53 31.72 -12.38
N GLU A 774 -4.06 32.46 -11.38
CA GLU A 774 -4.57 33.83 -11.55
C GLU A 774 -3.42 34.79 -11.89
N THR A 775 -2.30 34.69 -11.16
CA THR A 775 -1.09 35.50 -11.39
C THR A 775 -0.54 35.30 -12.84
N PHE A 776 -0.55 34.04 -13.32
CA PHE A 776 -0.16 33.76 -14.71
C PHE A 776 -1.04 34.54 -15.73
N VAL A 777 -2.35 34.54 -15.56
CA VAL A 777 -3.30 35.25 -16.41
C VAL A 777 -3.05 36.77 -16.33
N GLU A 778 -2.89 37.33 -15.14
CA GLU A 778 -2.62 38.77 -14.96
C GLU A 778 -1.36 39.21 -15.70
N ILE A 779 -0.25 38.46 -15.58
CA ILE A 779 1.01 38.79 -16.23
C ILE A 779 0.91 38.59 -17.73
N LYS A 780 0.40 37.47 -18.17
CA LYS A 780 0.24 37.15 -19.59
C LYS A 780 -0.61 38.19 -20.33
N ASN A 781 -1.71 38.65 -19.72
CA ASN A 781 -2.61 39.63 -20.30
C ASN A 781 -2.15 41.10 -20.08
N GLY A 782 -0.98 41.29 -19.44
CA GLY A 782 -0.40 42.64 -19.24
C GLY A 782 -0.99 43.43 -18.07
N ALA A 783 -1.86 42.84 -17.28
CA ALA A 783 -2.43 43.48 -16.06
C ALA A 783 -1.39 43.62 -14.93
N ARG A 784 -0.37 42.77 -14.95
CA ARG A 784 0.74 42.76 -13.97
C ARG A 784 2.06 42.57 -14.71
N LYS A 785 3.13 43.22 -14.22
CA LYS A 785 4.47 43.03 -14.77
C LYS A 785 5.12 41.78 -14.13
N PRO A 786 5.84 40.96 -14.93
CA PRO A 786 6.61 39.82 -14.35
C PRO A 786 7.70 40.35 -13.41
N LYS A 787 7.93 39.63 -12.34
CA LYS A 787 8.98 39.95 -11.39
C LYS A 787 9.95 38.75 -11.34
N PHE A 788 11.04 38.86 -12.07
CA PHE A 788 12.06 37.83 -12.11
C PHE A 788 13.01 37.95 -10.90
N ASP A 789 13.40 36.80 -10.38
CA ASP A 789 14.48 36.74 -9.39
C ASP A 789 15.81 36.96 -10.13
N PRO A 790 16.73 37.81 -9.58
CA PRO A 790 17.97 38.11 -10.27
C PRO A 790 18.82 36.88 -10.58
N GLY A 791 19.21 36.72 -11.84
CA GLY A 791 19.98 35.54 -12.31
C GLY A 791 19.15 34.31 -12.58
N MET A 792 17.80 34.38 -12.41
CA MET A 792 16.86 33.28 -12.67
C MET A 792 15.93 33.60 -13.87
N GLU A 793 16.17 34.72 -14.56
CA GLU A 793 15.28 35.21 -15.62
C GLU A 793 15.10 34.23 -16.77
N GLU A 794 16.17 33.53 -17.16
CA GLU A 794 16.13 32.55 -18.26
C GLU A 794 15.35 31.30 -17.89
N ILE A 795 15.37 30.94 -16.59
CA ILE A 795 14.69 29.74 -16.09
C ILE A 795 13.17 29.90 -16.11
N THR A 796 12.68 31.12 -15.84
CA THR A 796 11.25 31.38 -15.65
C THR A 796 10.64 32.32 -16.71
N ARG A 797 11.38 32.61 -17.79
CA ARG A 797 10.94 33.51 -18.84
C ARG A 797 9.62 33.04 -19.50
N ASP A 798 9.57 31.77 -19.91
CA ASP A 798 8.43 31.19 -20.64
C ASP A 798 7.21 30.95 -19.73
N THR A 799 7.37 31.06 -18.42
CA THR A 799 6.32 30.97 -17.40
C THR A 799 6.06 32.29 -16.70
N TYR A 800 6.45 33.42 -17.32
CA TYR A 800 6.18 34.78 -16.82
C TYR A 800 6.66 35.03 -15.36
N SER A 801 7.88 34.61 -15.03
CA SER A 801 8.50 34.69 -13.71
C SER A 801 7.93 33.73 -12.63
N LEU A 802 7.12 32.77 -13.01
CA LEU A 802 6.56 31.77 -12.10
C LEU A 802 7.37 30.46 -12.17
N TYR A 803 7.67 29.90 -11.01
CA TYR A 803 8.24 28.53 -10.89
C TYR A 803 7.10 27.52 -11.05
N THR A 804 6.87 27.09 -12.28
CA THR A 804 5.75 26.22 -12.66
C THR A 804 6.14 24.75 -12.74
N TYR A 805 7.41 24.49 -13.15
CA TYR A 805 7.93 23.14 -13.40
C TYR A 805 8.98 22.72 -12.38
N GLN A 806 9.05 21.42 -12.13
CA GLN A 806 10.06 20.86 -11.22
C GLN A 806 11.49 21.14 -11.72
N GLU A 807 11.70 21.10 -13.04
CA GLU A 807 12.97 21.41 -13.69
C GLU A 807 13.39 22.86 -13.44
N GLN A 808 12.48 23.81 -13.41
CA GLN A 808 12.77 25.20 -13.09
C GLN A 808 13.28 25.34 -11.64
N ILE A 809 12.66 24.61 -10.71
CA ILE A 809 13.10 24.57 -9.31
C ILE A 809 14.50 23.95 -9.20
N MET A 810 14.74 22.81 -9.89
CA MET A 810 16.05 22.17 -9.90
C MET A 810 17.13 23.07 -10.50
N LYS A 811 16.84 23.69 -11.66
CA LYS A 811 17.77 24.65 -12.30
C LYS A 811 18.06 25.86 -11.41
N ALA A 812 17.06 26.40 -10.73
CA ALA A 812 17.26 27.49 -9.79
C ALA A 812 18.17 27.06 -8.63
N MET A 813 18.01 25.83 -8.12
CA MET A 813 18.90 25.28 -7.11
C MET A 813 20.34 25.10 -7.62
N VAL A 814 20.50 24.69 -8.88
CA VAL A 814 21.83 24.57 -9.51
C VAL A 814 22.48 25.95 -9.66
N VAL A 815 21.74 26.96 -10.12
CA VAL A 815 22.22 28.36 -10.14
C VAL A 815 22.58 28.85 -8.74
N GLY A 816 21.85 28.39 -7.71
CA GLY A 816 22.14 28.62 -6.31
C GLY A 816 23.28 27.77 -5.73
N GLY A 817 24.05 27.05 -6.58
CA GLY A 817 25.30 26.36 -6.20
C GLY A 817 25.14 24.89 -5.77
N LEU A 818 23.96 24.30 -5.90
CA LEU A 818 23.80 22.86 -5.71
C LEU A 818 24.22 22.10 -6.99
N SER A 819 24.72 20.89 -6.85
CA SER A 819 24.88 20.00 -8.01
C SER A 819 23.50 19.52 -8.51
N PRO A 820 23.39 19.09 -9.78
CA PRO A 820 22.12 18.53 -10.30
C PRO A 820 21.54 17.40 -9.44
N VAL A 821 22.41 16.56 -8.87
CA VAL A 821 22.04 15.46 -7.97
C VAL A 821 21.49 15.98 -6.64
N GLU A 822 22.16 16.98 -6.03
CA GLU A 822 21.65 17.62 -4.81
C GLU A 822 20.32 18.34 -5.05
N ALA A 823 20.14 18.93 -6.23
CA ALA A 823 18.88 19.57 -6.62
C ALA A 823 17.72 18.56 -6.71
N ASP A 824 17.96 17.35 -7.25
CA ASP A 824 16.95 16.28 -7.26
C ASP A 824 16.63 15.75 -5.85
N GLN A 825 17.66 15.60 -4.99
CA GLN A 825 17.45 15.23 -3.59
C GLN A 825 16.59 16.27 -2.86
N ALA A 826 16.93 17.56 -3.01
CA ALA A 826 16.18 18.67 -2.40
C ALA A 826 14.73 18.70 -2.91
N ARG A 827 14.48 18.51 -4.22
CA ARG A 827 13.14 18.35 -4.80
C ARG A 827 12.37 17.22 -4.14
N THR A 828 13.02 16.08 -3.90
CA THR A 828 12.42 14.93 -3.24
C THR A 828 12.02 15.24 -1.80
N PHE A 829 12.86 15.97 -1.05
CA PHE A 829 12.56 16.41 0.32
C PHE A 829 11.42 17.43 0.35
N ILE A 830 11.31 18.32 -0.63
CA ILE A 830 10.16 19.22 -0.79
C ILE A 830 8.88 18.42 -0.98
N LYS A 831 8.88 17.42 -1.88
CA LYS A 831 7.73 16.52 -2.12
C LYS A 831 7.30 15.79 -0.85
N LYS A 832 8.25 15.31 -0.05
CA LYS A 832 8.01 14.60 1.23
C LYS A 832 7.75 15.54 2.40
N LYS A 833 7.77 16.85 2.21
CA LYS A 833 7.65 17.89 3.26
C LYS A 833 8.68 17.73 4.41
N ASN A 834 9.84 17.17 4.11
CA ASN A 834 10.91 16.97 5.08
C ASN A 834 11.77 18.23 5.20
N LYS A 835 11.43 19.09 6.14
CA LYS A 835 12.12 20.37 6.36
C LYS A 835 13.55 20.20 6.87
N GLU A 836 13.79 19.26 7.78
CA GLU A 836 15.11 19.04 8.39
C GLU A 836 16.15 18.63 7.36
N ALA A 837 15.79 17.69 6.45
CA ALA A 837 16.67 17.27 5.37
C ALA A 837 16.91 18.41 4.34
N LEU A 838 15.92 19.29 4.14
CA LEU A 838 16.04 20.44 3.23
C LEU A 838 16.95 21.54 3.79
N ASP A 839 16.98 21.73 5.11
CA ASP A 839 17.82 22.75 5.76
C ASP A 839 19.33 22.50 5.54
N ALA A 840 19.74 21.26 5.32
CA ALA A 840 21.13 20.92 4.95
C ALA A 840 21.58 21.59 3.64
N PHE A 841 20.68 21.82 2.69
CA PHE A 841 20.97 22.48 1.41
C PHE A 841 20.82 24.00 1.47
N LYS A 842 20.05 24.50 2.42
CA LYS A 842 19.68 25.91 2.55
C LYS A 842 20.91 26.81 2.73
N GLU A 843 21.83 26.46 3.60
CA GLU A 843 23.05 27.25 3.87
C GLU A 843 23.91 27.37 2.62
N LYS A 844 24.10 26.27 1.90
CA LYS A 844 24.88 26.22 0.66
C LYS A 844 24.25 27.10 -0.41
N PHE A 845 22.92 26.98 -0.59
CA PHE A 845 22.14 27.76 -1.55
C PHE A 845 22.23 29.27 -1.23
N VAL A 846 21.91 29.65 0.01
CA VAL A 846 21.88 31.06 0.43
C VAL A 846 23.25 31.74 0.26
N LYS A 847 24.32 31.03 0.65
CA LYS A 847 25.68 31.56 0.50
C LYS A 847 26.05 31.82 -0.96
N HIS A 848 25.85 30.81 -1.80
CA HIS A 848 26.22 30.88 -3.22
C HIS A 848 25.33 31.91 -3.99
N TYR A 849 24.04 31.94 -3.69
CA TYR A 849 23.12 32.90 -4.31
C TYR A 849 23.42 34.35 -3.85
N ALA A 850 23.83 34.56 -2.61
CA ALA A 850 24.28 35.88 -2.15
C ALA A 850 25.53 36.37 -2.91
N ASP A 851 26.51 35.47 -3.13
CA ASP A 851 27.71 35.79 -3.94
C ASP A 851 27.33 36.09 -5.40
N LEU A 852 26.37 35.38 -5.97
CA LEU A 852 25.85 35.67 -7.32
C LEU A 852 25.25 37.07 -7.38
N LEU A 853 24.39 37.44 -6.43
CA LEU A 853 23.78 38.76 -6.36
C LEU A 853 24.81 39.90 -6.26
N MET A 854 25.82 39.74 -5.41
CA MET A 854 26.91 40.72 -5.30
C MET A 854 27.69 40.88 -6.61
N ASN A 855 27.91 39.82 -7.36
CA ASN A 855 28.56 39.85 -8.65
C ASN A 855 27.71 40.50 -9.74
N LEU A 856 26.39 40.30 -9.73
CA LEU A 856 25.44 40.94 -10.64
C LEU A 856 25.38 42.46 -10.41
N ASP A 857 25.38 42.90 -9.15
CA ASP A 857 25.38 44.32 -8.81
C ASP A 857 26.71 45.02 -9.22
N LYS A 858 27.86 44.39 -9.01
CA LYS A 858 29.17 44.91 -9.50
C LYS A 858 29.21 45.06 -11.03
N LYS A 859 28.61 44.14 -11.76
CA LYS A 859 28.49 44.25 -13.23
C LYS A 859 27.58 45.39 -13.66
N LYS A 860 26.48 45.67 -12.94
CA LYS A 860 25.57 46.80 -13.18
C LYS A 860 26.24 48.14 -12.89
N GLU A 861 27.16 48.23 -11.92
CA GLU A 861 27.92 49.45 -11.63
C GLU A 861 29.05 49.73 -12.64
N GLN A 862 29.49 48.71 -13.39
CA GLN A 862 30.52 48.84 -14.43
C GLN A 862 30.00 49.15 -15.82
N VAL A 863 28.65 49.07 -16.06
CA VAL A 863 27.95 49.47 -17.28
C VAL A 863 27.25 50.82 -17.08
#